data_f8f93983db46e3d2e761be690186449f
#
_entry.id   f8f93983db46e3d2e761be690186449f
#
_cell.length_a   1.000
_cell.length_b   1.000
_cell.length_c   1.000
_cell.angle_alpha   90.00
_cell.angle_beta   90.00
_cell.angle_gamma   90.00
#
_symmetry.space_group_name_H-M   'P 1'
#
loop_
_entity.id
_entity.type
_entity.pdbx_description
1 polymer ?
#
loop_
_entity_poly.entity_id
_entity_poly.type
_entity_poly.pdbx_seq_one_letter_code
_entity_poly.pdbx_strand_id
1 'polypeptide(L)'
;MRKLHPSMRLKVKRDTFFLPDSSGVYFRNNVSSFRMEGEAIDKWIEKLIPIFNGEHRLGDLTNGLPDQHRNQVYDIAEVLYRNGYVRDVGQDAPHQLPEEVLEKYASQIEFLDHFGDSGAYRFQSYRQANVLVVGSGPFLISAVSALLESGLPRLYVLVSGSDSTDLQRMAEIAVHARKSDSEVAVAEVILPKGEESGWREIVRPFDSILYVSREEDIEGLHALHAACREEKKVFLSAVFVQQVGMAGPLVCPDAEGCWESAWRRIHQSAISKDPQLHAFSSTAGAMLANVIVFELFKKLTGTDDSEQNNRFYLLDLETLEGRWHSFIPHPLVTGLRTPEWIHDLDQRLERSSNKSENGLIPYFIRLTSAESGIFYAWDEGDLKQLPLSQCRVQAMDPITEGPAGLLPDIICADLTHEEARREAGLSGIEAYAARMAGLPVALETQEFIGVGAGETVAEGICRGLQRCLDEVLVTRREHPLSIVSRVQLGTVDDRHCSYYLQALTSMKGEPSIAMGEEVCGFPVMWVGMRDGWYGHAGLNVTLALRKALQQALLAAQNQSDGLHSQALAFSSVHLEERLPLRFVEIPACEATSQHEVLQSALQVLNSNSTRLLALDLAVEPFLKEEIAGVFGVVLREEESR
;
A
#
# COMPACT_ATOMS: atom_id res chain seq x y z
N MET A 1 20.10 15.38 28.50
CA MET A 1 19.64 14.49 29.58
C MET A 1 19.08 15.36 30.70
N ARG A 2 17.79 15.28 31.01
CA ARG A 2 17.18 16.01 32.16
C ARG A 2 17.65 15.35 33.44
N LYS A 3 18.37 16.07 34.29
CA LYS A 3 18.70 15.63 35.66
C LYS A 3 17.44 15.67 36.53
N LEU A 4 17.30 14.73 37.47
CA LEU A 4 16.23 14.78 38.44
C LEU A 4 16.25 16.12 39.23
N HIS A 5 15.05 16.66 39.43
CA HIS A 5 14.86 17.89 40.21
C HIS A 5 14.03 17.60 41.46
N PRO A 6 14.31 18.22 42.60
CA PRO A 6 13.56 17.99 43.86
C PRO A 6 12.04 18.21 43.76
N SER A 7 11.58 19.01 42.78
CA SER A 7 10.15 19.28 42.57
C SER A 7 9.43 18.18 41.83
N MET A 8 10.13 17.20 41.23
CA MET A 8 9.53 16.10 40.51
C MET A 8 8.71 15.19 41.43
N ARG A 9 7.57 14.73 40.95
CA ARG A 9 6.71 13.72 41.58
C ARG A 9 6.82 12.42 40.82
N LEU A 10 7.62 11.49 41.37
CA LEU A 10 7.91 10.26 40.69
C LEU A 10 6.79 9.20 40.92
N LYS A 11 6.33 8.59 39.83
CA LYS A 11 5.39 7.46 39.86
C LYS A 11 6.01 6.27 39.14
N VAL A 12 6.01 5.10 39.80
CA VAL A 12 6.43 3.84 39.21
C VAL A 12 5.42 3.44 38.14
N LYS A 13 5.91 3.01 36.98
CA LYS A 13 5.04 2.48 35.92
C LYS A 13 4.50 1.10 36.32
N ARG A 14 3.24 0.85 36.02
CA ARG A 14 2.52 -0.37 36.42
C ARG A 14 3.11 -1.66 35.83
N ASP A 15 3.74 -1.59 34.67
CA ASP A 15 4.42 -2.69 34.01
C ASP A 15 5.80 -3.00 34.59
N THR A 16 6.22 -2.26 35.65
CA THR A 16 7.48 -2.48 36.35
C THR A 16 7.41 -3.73 37.20
N PHE A 17 8.24 -4.69 36.87
CA PHE A 17 8.51 -5.87 37.68
C PHE A 17 9.95 -5.84 38.20
N PHE A 18 10.15 -6.20 39.45
CA PHE A 18 11.49 -6.33 40.03
C PHE A 18 11.65 -7.59 40.84
N LEU A 19 12.84 -8.18 40.80
CA LEU A 19 13.21 -9.40 41.50
C LEU A 19 14.56 -9.23 42.20
N PRO A 20 14.60 -9.24 43.54
CA PRO A 20 15.86 -9.26 44.30
C PRO A 20 16.62 -10.55 44.06
N ASP A 21 17.97 -10.47 44.00
CA ASP A 21 18.86 -11.60 44.00
C ASP A 21 20.08 -11.37 44.91
N SER A 22 21.03 -12.30 44.93
CA SER A 22 22.19 -12.26 45.81
C SER A 22 23.16 -11.09 45.54
N SER A 23 23.05 -10.43 44.40
CA SER A 23 23.98 -9.36 43.92
C SER A 23 23.28 -8.03 43.63
N GLY A 24 21.93 -7.98 43.75
CA GLY A 24 21.20 -6.76 43.49
C GLY A 24 19.73 -6.97 43.22
N VAL A 25 19.15 -6.14 42.34
CA VAL A 25 17.76 -6.23 41.93
C VAL A 25 17.68 -6.21 40.40
N TYR A 26 17.03 -7.21 39.84
CA TYR A 26 16.71 -7.26 38.41
C TYR A 26 15.36 -6.57 38.16
N PHE A 27 15.35 -5.65 37.21
CA PHE A 27 14.16 -4.95 36.75
C PHE A 27 13.77 -5.37 35.35
N ARG A 28 12.48 -5.51 35.11
CA ARG A 28 11.90 -5.77 33.79
C ARG A 28 10.60 -5.00 33.62
N ASN A 29 10.39 -4.46 32.41
CA ASN A 29 9.11 -3.94 31.94
C ASN A 29 8.84 -4.45 30.51
N ASN A 30 7.80 -3.94 29.84
CA ASN A 30 7.43 -4.34 28.49
C ASN A 30 8.46 -3.94 27.42
N VAL A 31 9.35 -3.00 27.71
CA VAL A 31 10.30 -2.40 26.75
C VAL A 31 11.73 -2.88 26.99
N SER A 32 12.13 -3.01 28.25
CA SER A 32 13.54 -3.23 28.60
C SER A 32 13.72 -4.03 29.88
N SER A 33 14.95 -4.45 30.11
CA SER A 33 15.37 -4.99 31.40
C SER A 33 16.77 -4.50 31.76
N PHE A 34 17.02 -4.31 33.03
CA PHE A 34 18.35 -3.99 33.54
C PHE A 34 18.53 -4.54 34.96
N ARG A 35 19.75 -4.52 35.43
CA ARG A 35 20.11 -4.92 36.78
C ARG A 35 20.72 -3.77 37.54
N MET A 36 20.29 -3.57 38.79
CA MET A 36 20.86 -2.60 39.70
C MET A 36 21.64 -3.36 40.75
N GLU A 37 22.95 -3.16 40.84
CA GLU A 37 23.84 -3.79 41.79
C GLU A 37 24.17 -2.84 42.94
N GLY A 38 24.34 -3.37 44.13
CA GLY A 38 24.71 -2.56 45.29
C GLY A 38 24.39 -3.27 46.61
N GLU A 39 25.11 -2.89 47.66
CA GLU A 39 24.89 -3.44 49.02
C GLU A 39 23.54 -2.97 49.56
N ALA A 40 22.67 -3.93 49.99
CA ALA A 40 21.33 -3.69 50.51
C ALA A 40 20.40 -2.89 49.53
N ILE A 41 20.66 -2.94 48.21
CA ILE A 41 19.85 -2.26 47.21
C ILE A 41 18.42 -2.80 47.16
N ASP A 42 18.24 -4.10 47.44
CA ASP A 42 16.97 -4.78 47.59
C ASP A 42 16.05 -4.10 48.60
N LYS A 43 16.60 -3.77 49.78
CA LYS A 43 15.86 -3.12 50.87
C LYS A 43 15.47 -1.68 50.53
N TRP A 44 16.31 -0.99 49.74
CA TRP A 44 16.00 0.36 49.24
C TRP A 44 14.85 0.30 48.25
N ILE A 45 14.90 -0.62 47.29
CA ILE A 45 13.87 -0.75 46.26
C ILE A 45 12.52 -1.15 46.88
N GLU A 46 12.49 -2.13 47.83
CA GLU A 46 11.27 -2.51 48.52
C GLU A 46 10.60 -1.33 49.25
N LYS A 47 11.38 -0.36 49.72
CA LYS A 47 10.84 0.84 50.38
C LYS A 47 10.47 1.94 49.41
N LEU A 48 11.26 2.16 48.37
CA LEU A 48 11.07 3.29 47.45
C LEU A 48 9.96 3.04 46.43
N ILE A 49 9.79 1.81 45.91
CA ILE A 49 8.76 1.50 44.91
C ILE A 49 7.35 1.90 45.40
N PRO A 50 6.91 1.55 46.63
CA PRO A 50 5.59 2.00 47.10
C PRO A 50 5.46 3.50 47.34
N ILE A 51 6.58 4.19 47.59
CA ILE A 51 6.59 5.63 47.89
C ILE A 51 6.62 6.45 46.61
N PHE A 52 7.16 5.91 45.52
CA PHE A 52 7.11 6.53 44.21
C PHE A 52 5.72 6.33 43.57
N ASN A 53 4.68 6.85 44.22
CA ASN A 53 3.28 6.78 43.81
C ASN A 53 2.79 8.06 43.09
N GLY A 54 3.64 9.09 43.00
CA GLY A 54 3.31 10.36 42.34
C GLY A 54 2.67 11.40 43.27
N GLU A 55 2.39 11.10 44.55
CA GLU A 55 1.74 12.02 45.48
C GLU A 55 2.71 13.06 46.02
N HIS A 56 3.94 12.67 46.29
CA HIS A 56 4.93 13.49 46.96
C HIS A 56 6.05 13.96 46.04
N ARG A 57 6.59 15.15 46.28
CA ARG A 57 7.79 15.64 45.56
C ARG A 57 9.01 14.87 46.08
N LEU A 58 9.95 14.59 45.18
CA LEU A 58 11.20 13.91 45.52
C LEU A 58 11.98 14.63 46.63
N GLY A 59 11.95 15.98 46.64
CA GLY A 59 12.54 16.78 47.69
C GLY A 59 11.88 16.58 49.04
N ASP A 60 10.55 16.47 49.08
CA ASP A 60 9.78 16.27 50.34
C ASP A 60 10.03 14.88 50.91
N LEU A 61 10.10 13.85 50.05
CA LEU A 61 10.43 12.48 50.42
C LEU A 61 11.82 12.30 51.04
N THR A 62 12.74 13.19 50.66
CA THR A 62 14.13 13.11 51.11
C THR A 62 14.45 14.17 52.19
N ASN A 63 13.46 14.96 52.58
CA ASN A 63 13.63 16.00 53.62
C ASN A 63 13.89 15.35 54.99
N GLY A 64 14.93 15.80 55.70
CA GLY A 64 15.32 15.25 57.01
C GLY A 64 16.16 13.96 56.93
N LEU A 65 16.42 13.43 55.76
CA LEU A 65 17.36 12.28 55.62
C LEU A 65 18.82 12.79 55.71
N PRO A 66 19.74 12.01 56.31
CA PRO A 66 21.17 12.24 56.19
C PRO A 66 21.61 12.33 54.73
N ASP A 67 22.62 13.14 54.41
CA ASP A 67 23.08 13.40 53.04
C ASP A 67 23.42 12.13 52.27
N GLN A 68 24.02 11.15 52.94
CA GLN A 68 24.34 9.86 52.32
C GLN A 68 23.07 9.11 51.84
N HIS A 69 22.03 9.07 52.66
CA HIS A 69 20.77 8.39 52.32
C HIS A 69 19.98 9.20 51.26
N ARG A 70 20.04 10.52 51.34
CA ARG A 70 19.44 11.41 50.31
C ARG A 70 20.05 11.11 48.96
N ASN A 71 21.37 11.15 48.86
CA ASN A 71 22.08 10.85 47.62
C ASN A 71 21.73 9.46 47.08
N GLN A 72 21.67 8.45 47.94
CA GLN A 72 21.29 7.08 47.54
C GLN A 72 19.87 7.02 46.95
N VAL A 73 18.89 7.75 47.48
CA VAL A 73 17.53 7.83 46.91
C VAL A 73 17.55 8.51 45.57
N TYR A 74 18.31 9.59 45.39
CA TYR A 74 18.44 10.28 44.10
C TYR A 74 19.14 9.39 43.06
N ASP A 75 20.18 8.68 43.43
CA ASP A 75 20.90 7.78 42.53
C ASP A 75 19.99 6.65 42.03
N ILE A 76 19.23 6.01 42.94
CA ILE A 76 18.25 4.97 42.58
C ILE A 76 17.15 5.55 41.68
N ALA A 77 16.57 6.69 42.06
CA ALA A 77 15.53 7.33 41.30
C ALA A 77 16.02 7.73 39.89
N GLU A 78 17.26 8.23 39.78
CA GLU A 78 17.85 8.60 38.50
C GLU A 78 18.02 7.38 37.57
N VAL A 79 18.48 6.25 38.10
CA VAL A 79 18.62 5.01 37.34
C VAL A 79 17.25 4.51 36.88
N LEU A 80 16.24 4.48 37.75
CA LEU A 80 14.88 4.08 37.39
C LEU A 80 14.24 5.03 36.36
N TYR A 81 14.46 6.34 36.50
CA TYR A 81 13.94 7.34 35.58
C TYR A 81 14.59 7.23 34.19
N ARG A 82 15.92 7.10 34.13
CA ARG A 82 16.67 6.96 32.86
C ARG A 82 16.29 5.70 32.09
N ASN A 83 16.01 4.61 32.83
CA ASN A 83 15.62 3.35 32.22
C ASN A 83 14.10 3.25 31.99
N GLY A 84 13.33 4.30 32.27
CA GLY A 84 11.90 4.36 31.98
C GLY A 84 10.99 3.55 32.89
N TYR A 85 11.41 3.24 34.12
CA TYR A 85 10.64 2.51 35.13
C TYR A 85 9.81 3.43 36.05
N VAL A 86 10.21 4.67 36.17
CA VAL A 86 9.44 5.73 36.84
C VAL A 86 9.27 6.90 35.90
N ARG A 87 8.19 7.65 36.06
CA ARG A 87 7.93 8.91 35.32
C ARG A 87 7.66 10.06 36.29
N ASP A 88 7.83 11.28 35.84
CA ASP A 88 7.44 12.48 36.59
C ASP A 88 5.99 12.85 36.26
N VAL A 89 5.10 12.75 37.23
CA VAL A 89 3.69 13.17 37.11
C VAL A 89 3.48 14.64 37.51
N GLY A 90 4.55 15.34 37.86
CA GLY A 90 4.48 16.77 38.24
C GLY A 90 4.11 17.69 37.08
N GLN A 91 4.27 17.25 35.85
CA GLN A 91 3.95 17.97 34.63
C GLN A 91 2.62 17.53 34.01
N ASP A 92 1.94 16.53 34.58
CA ASP A 92 0.68 16.03 34.04
C ASP A 92 -0.39 17.12 34.05
N ALA A 93 -1.17 17.21 32.99
CA ALA A 93 -2.30 18.14 32.92
C ALA A 93 -3.37 17.77 33.97
N PRO A 94 -3.98 18.77 34.62
CA PRO A 94 -5.00 18.52 35.64
C PRO A 94 -6.25 17.89 35.05
N HIS A 95 -6.88 16.99 35.80
CA HIS A 95 -8.14 16.33 35.44
C HIS A 95 -9.14 16.43 36.60
N GLN A 96 -10.43 16.17 36.29
CA GLN A 96 -11.54 16.19 37.25
C GLN A 96 -12.24 14.83 37.38
N LEU A 97 -11.55 13.74 36.99
CA LEU A 97 -12.11 12.39 37.10
C LEU A 97 -12.32 12.01 38.56
N PRO A 98 -13.49 11.44 38.92
CA PRO A 98 -13.73 10.85 40.24
C PRO A 98 -12.80 9.67 40.51
N GLU A 99 -12.52 9.43 41.81
CA GLU A 99 -11.64 8.31 42.24
C GLU A 99 -12.14 6.96 41.73
N GLU A 100 -13.44 6.70 41.81
CA GLU A 100 -14.08 5.47 41.33
C GLU A 100 -13.81 5.23 39.83
N VAL A 101 -13.77 6.29 39.02
CA VAL A 101 -13.45 6.23 37.59
C VAL A 101 -11.96 5.94 37.38
N LEU A 102 -11.09 6.57 38.17
CA LEU A 102 -9.64 6.32 38.11
C LEU A 102 -9.29 4.87 38.47
N GLU A 103 -9.92 4.32 39.48
CA GLU A 103 -9.75 2.92 39.88
C GLU A 103 -10.26 1.95 38.82
N LYS A 104 -11.49 2.16 38.36
CA LYS A 104 -12.14 1.29 37.39
C LYS A 104 -11.37 1.21 36.07
N TYR A 105 -10.92 2.35 35.55
CA TYR A 105 -10.25 2.45 34.26
C TYR A 105 -8.73 2.65 34.38
N ALA A 106 -8.15 2.21 35.49
CA ALA A 106 -6.72 2.32 35.76
C ALA A 106 -5.85 1.73 34.64
N SER A 107 -6.30 0.63 34.00
CA SER A 107 -5.56 -0.01 32.91
C SER A 107 -5.52 0.85 31.64
N GLN A 108 -6.63 1.50 31.29
CA GLN A 108 -6.73 2.43 30.15
C GLN A 108 -5.87 3.68 30.38
N ILE A 109 -5.92 4.25 31.59
CA ILE A 109 -5.12 5.41 31.95
C ILE A 109 -3.62 5.09 31.93
N GLU A 110 -3.22 3.95 32.48
CA GLU A 110 -1.81 3.50 32.43
C GLU A 110 -1.33 3.19 31.01
N PHE A 111 -2.22 2.67 30.14
CA PHE A 111 -1.93 2.52 28.71
C PHE A 111 -1.60 3.89 28.10
N LEU A 112 -2.39 4.92 28.38
CA LEU A 112 -2.15 6.26 27.87
C LEU A 112 -0.86 6.86 28.43
N ASP A 113 -0.56 6.63 29.72
CA ASP A 113 0.68 7.05 30.36
C ASP A 113 1.93 6.35 29.79
N HIS A 114 1.76 5.21 29.14
CA HIS A 114 2.87 4.52 28.45
C HIS A 114 3.28 5.23 27.17
N PHE A 115 2.32 5.78 26.42
CA PHE A 115 2.55 6.48 25.14
C PHE A 115 2.81 7.99 25.29
N GLY A 116 2.65 8.54 26.48
CA GLY A 116 2.90 9.96 26.75
C GLY A 116 2.46 10.38 28.15
N ASP A 117 2.63 11.65 28.47
CA ASP A 117 2.23 12.18 29.77
C ASP A 117 0.72 12.44 29.83
N SER A 118 0.19 12.65 31.05
CA SER A 118 -1.19 13.10 31.32
C SER A 118 -2.29 12.10 30.92
N GLY A 119 -2.07 10.79 31.16
CA GLY A 119 -3.02 9.73 30.79
C GLY A 119 -4.43 9.97 31.34
N ALA A 120 -4.58 10.42 32.58
CA ALA A 120 -5.89 10.71 33.17
C ALA A 120 -6.60 11.90 32.49
N TYR A 121 -5.87 12.94 32.10
CA TYR A 121 -6.43 14.08 31.35
C TYR A 121 -6.89 13.65 29.94
N ARG A 122 -6.07 12.88 29.23
CA ARG A 122 -6.43 12.32 27.91
C ARG A 122 -7.65 11.41 28.01
N PHE A 123 -7.71 10.59 29.04
CA PHE A 123 -8.87 9.73 29.30
C PHE A 123 -10.13 10.55 29.61
N GLN A 124 -10.02 11.65 30.37
CA GLN A 124 -11.12 12.59 30.57
C GLN A 124 -11.61 13.20 29.24
N SER A 125 -10.71 13.59 28.35
CA SER A 125 -11.07 14.10 27.02
C SER A 125 -11.83 13.06 26.20
N TYR A 126 -11.38 11.79 26.23
CA TYR A 126 -12.12 10.67 25.61
C TYR A 126 -13.54 10.54 26.16
N ARG A 127 -13.72 10.61 27.48
CA ARG A 127 -15.03 10.50 28.12
C ARG A 127 -16.00 11.64 27.77
N GLN A 128 -15.49 12.75 27.29
CA GLN A 128 -16.29 13.93 26.90
C GLN A 128 -16.69 13.94 25.43
N ALA A 129 -16.20 12.99 24.64
CA ALA A 129 -16.50 12.93 23.22
C ALA A 129 -17.97 12.57 22.93
N ASN A 130 -18.55 13.20 21.92
CA ASN A 130 -19.89 12.89 21.41
C ASN A 130 -19.79 11.86 20.28
N VAL A 131 -20.11 10.61 20.56
CA VAL A 131 -20.00 9.50 19.62
C VAL A 131 -21.37 8.99 19.22
N LEU A 132 -21.61 8.90 17.91
CA LEU A 132 -22.77 8.25 17.32
C LEU A 132 -22.38 6.86 16.80
N VAL A 133 -23.13 5.84 17.19
CA VAL A 133 -23.00 4.48 16.64
C VAL A 133 -24.21 4.19 15.77
N VAL A 134 -23.96 3.88 14.50
CA VAL A 134 -25.00 3.56 13.51
C VAL A 134 -24.90 2.08 13.16
N GLY A 135 -26.02 1.37 13.14
CA GLY A 135 -26.02 -0.04 12.75
C GLY A 135 -27.23 -0.80 13.29
N SER A 136 -27.17 -2.13 13.25
CA SER A 136 -28.27 -3.00 13.69
C SER A 136 -27.79 -4.32 14.32
N GLY A 137 -28.71 -5.03 14.93
CA GLY A 137 -28.52 -6.39 15.42
C GLY A 137 -27.46 -6.59 16.52
N PRO A 138 -26.96 -7.81 16.67
CA PRO A 138 -25.94 -8.13 17.67
C PRO A 138 -24.61 -7.38 17.50
N PHE A 139 -24.30 -6.96 16.28
CA PHE A 139 -23.07 -6.22 15.99
C PHE A 139 -23.12 -4.81 16.62
N LEU A 140 -24.26 -4.13 16.51
CA LEU A 140 -24.47 -2.84 17.17
C LEU A 140 -24.36 -2.97 18.70
N ILE A 141 -24.97 -4.02 19.28
CA ILE A 141 -24.89 -4.29 20.72
C ILE A 141 -23.43 -4.51 21.15
N SER A 142 -22.64 -5.23 20.37
CA SER A 142 -21.22 -5.44 20.62
C SER A 142 -20.42 -4.14 20.60
N ALA A 143 -20.69 -3.23 19.65
CA ALA A 143 -20.05 -1.93 19.56
C ALA A 143 -20.39 -1.04 20.77
N VAL A 144 -21.67 -1.01 21.18
CA VAL A 144 -22.12 -0.30 22.39
C VAL A 144 -21.43 -0.86 23.65
N SER A 145 -21.37 -2.19 23.79
CA SER A 145 -20.67 -2.83 24.94
C SER A 145 -19.20 -2.46 24.97
N ALA A 146 -18.50 -2.54 23.84
CA ALA A 146 -17.09 -2.21 23.74
C ALA A 146 -16.80 -0.74 24.09
N LEU A 147 -17.65 0.20 23.66
CA LEU A 147 -17.53 1.62 24.01
C LEU A 147 -17.71 1.87 25.51
N LEU A 148 -18.71 1.24 26.13
CA LEU A 148 -18.93 1.36 27.58
C LEU A 148 -17.77 0.74 28.38
N GLU A 149 -17.26 -0.40 27.94
CA GLU A 149 -16.12 -1.07 28.58
C GLU A 149 -14.79 -0.30 28.41
N SER A 150 -14.62 0.41 27.29
CA SER A 150 -13.47 1.28 27.08
C SER A 150 -13.51 2.55 27.93
N GLY A 151 -14.67 2.87 28.54
CA GLY A 151 -14.86 4.00 29.45
C GLY A 151 -15.52 5.23 28.86
N LEU A 152 -16.17 5.10 27.67
CA LEU A 152 -16.99 6.17 27.13
C LEU A 152 -18.38 6.14 27.79
N PRO A 153 -18.73 7.15 28.64
CA PRO A 153 -19.97 7.07 29.44
C PRO A 153 -21.21 7.47 28.64
N ARG A 154 -21.07 8.37 27.67
CA ARG A 154 -22.19 8.93 26.90
C ARG A 154 -22.05 8.58 25.45
N LEU A 155 -23.02 7.88 24.92
CA LEU A 155 -23.04 7.53 23.51
C LEU A 155 -24.46 7.59 22.95
N TYR A 156 -24.53 7.79 21.66
CA TYR A 156 -25.77 7.90 20.90
C TYR A 156 -25.85 6.75 19.91
N VAL A 157 -27.03 6.18 19.77
CA VAL A 157 -27.26 5.00 18.94
C VAL A 157 -28.35 5.29 17.93
N LEU A 158 -28.08 5.02 16.67
CA LEU A 158 -29.06 5.05 15.59
C LEU A 158 -29.20 3.64 15.03
N VAL A 159 -30.37 3.04 15.23
CA VAL A 159 -30.66 1.72 14.67
C VAL A 159 -30.99 1.87 13.20
N SER A 160 -30.15 1.30 12.35
CA SER A 160 -30.26 1.34 10.89
C SER A 160 -29.91 -0.04 10.33
N GLY A 161 -30.73 -0.55 9.41
CA GLY A 161 -30.58 -1.87 8.81
C GLY A 161 -31.76 -2.79 9.09
N SER A 162 -31.76 -3.96 8.45
CA SER A 162 -32.85 -4.93 8.51
C SER A 162 -32.75 -5.90 9.68
N ASP A 163 -31.54 -6.07 10.26
CA ASP A 163 -31.34 -6.94 11.40
C ASP A 163 -32.09 -6.46 12.66
N SER A 164 -32.82 -7.35 13.29
CA SER A 164 -33.53 -6.99 14.52
C SER A 164 -32.56 -6.73 15.66
N THR A 165 -32.65 -5.54 16.26
CA THR A 165 -31.81 -5.14 17.39
C THR A 165 -32.56 -5.41 18.70
N ASP A 166 -31.94 -6.16 19.60
CA ASP A 166 -32.46 -6.40 20.94
C ASP A 166 -32.18 -5.15 21.82
N LEU A 167 -33.12 -4.19 21.77
CA LEU A 167 -33.06 -2.96 22.55
C LEU A 167 -33.11 -3.24 24.07
N GLN A 168 -33.80 -4.32 24.49
CA GLN A 168 -33.84 -4.71 25.90
C GLN A 168 -32.44 -5.12 26.36
N ARG A 169 -31.73 -5.93 25.57
CA ARG A 169 -30.37 -6.35 25.89
C ARG A 169 -29.40 -5.15 25.96
N MET A 170 -29.54 -4.20 25.05
CA MET A 170 -28.77 -2.96 25.08
C MET A 170 -29.03 -2.14 26.34
N ALA A 171 -30.32 -2.03 26.74
CA ALA A 171 -30.68 -1.36 27.98
C ALA A 171 -30.13 -2.07 29.23
N GLU A 172 -30.14 -3.40 29.26
CA GLU A 172 -29.55 -4.20 30.36
C GLU A 172 -28.02 -3.93 30.49
N ILE A 173 -27.28 -3.87 29.35
CA ILE A 173 -25.86 -3.55 29.33
C ILE A 173 -25.63 -2.14 29.90
N ALA A 174 -26.41 -1.15 29.47
CA ALA A 174 -26.31 0.21 29.98
C ALA A 174 -26.62 0.29 31.49
N VAL A 175 -27.62 -0.43 31.96
CA VAL A 175 -27.96 -0.51 33.40
C VAL A 175 -26.82 -1.18 34.19
N HIS A 176 -26.22 -2.23 33.65
CA HIS A 176 -25.11 -2.89 34.29
C HIS A 176 -23.88 -1.97 34.38
N ALA A 177 -23.50 -1.31 33.29
CA ALA A 177 -22.38 -0.38 33.25
C ALA A 177 -22.59 0.81 34.21
N ARG A 178 -23.84 1.27 34.37
CA ARG A 178 -24.20 2.39 35.29
C ARG A 178 -23.97 2.07 36.76
N LYS A 179 -23.96 0.79 37.15
CA LYS A 179 -23.65 0.40 38.54
C LYS A 179 -22.25 0.77 38.98
N SER A 180 -21.31 0.81 38.04
CA SER A 180 -19.90 1.09 38.29
C SER A 180 -19.42 2.42 37.69
N ASP A 181 -20.26 3.11 36.92
CA ASP A 181 -19.99 4.42 36.35
C ASP A 181 -21.33 5.15 36.20
N SER A 182 -21.66 6.02 37.14
CA SER A 182 -22.96 6.71 37.22
C SER A 182 -23.24 7.66 36.05
N GLU A 183 -22.22 8.05 35.28
CA GLU A 183 -22.35 8.92 34.09
C GLU A 183 -22.87 8.18 32.85
N VAL A 184 -22.97 6.86 32.88
CA VAL A 184 -23.35 6.05 31.72
C VAL A 184 -24.76 6.42 31.24
N ALA A 185 -24.88 6.86 29.99
CA ALA A 185 -26.09 7.16 29.29
C ALA A 185 -25.99 6.72 27.82
N VAL A 186 -26.95 5.90 27.40
CA VAL A 186 -27.13 5.49 26.00
C VAL A 186 -28.41 6.10 25.50
N ALA A 187 -28.35 6.97 24.51
CA ALA A 187 -29.51 7.70 23.95
C ALA A 187 -29.77 7.22 22.51
N GLU A 188 -31.01 6.90 22.21
CA GLU A 188 -31.44 6.55 20.86
C GLU A 188 -31.67 7.82 20.03
N VAL A 189 -31.11 7.84 18.81
CA VAL A 189 -31.35 8.89 17.80
C VAL A 189 -32.37 8.34 16.81
N ILE A 190 -33.47 9.08 16.62
CA ILE A 190 -34.56 8.68 15.72
C ILE A 190 -34.39 9.40 14.39
N LEU A 191 -34.39 8.66 13.28
CA LEU A 191 -34.43 9.23 11.93
C LEU A 191 -35.69 10.06 11.72
N PRO A 192 -35.60 11.30 11.25
CA PRO A 192 -36.78 12.04 10.82
C PRO A 192 -37.48 11.30 9.69
N LYS A 193 -38.80 11.11 9.80
CA LYS A 193 -39.61 10.49 8.74
C LYS A 193 -39.72 11.46 7.56
N GLY A 194 -39.07 11.16 6.45
CA GLY A 194 -39.22 11.84 5.16
C GLY A 194 -37.96 12.54 4.70
N GLU A 195 -37.54 12.17 3.48
CA GLU A 195 -36.55 12.79 2.60
C GLU A 195 -35.07 12.46 2.79
N GLU A 196 -34.41 12.35 1.65
CA GLU A 196 -33.01 11.96 1.40
C GLU A 196 -31.91 12.90 1.98
N SER A 197 -32.27 13.93 2.71
CA SER A 197 -31.36 14.92 3.30
C SER A 197 -30.81 14.50 4.69
N GLY A 198 -31.08 13.30 5.15
CA GLY A 198 -30.97 12.91 6.56
C GLY A 198 -29.54 12.84 7.14
N TRP A 199 -28.56 12.24 6.45
CA TRP A 199 -27.28 11.90 7.06
C TRP A 199 -26.47 13.12 7.54
N ARG A 200 -26.45 14.19 6.78
CA ARG A 200 -25.70 15.40 7.12
C ARG A 200 -26.20 16.07 8.40
N GLU A 201 -27.51 16.19 8.56
CA GLU A 201 -28.11 16.77 9.77
C GLU A 201 -27.90 15.87 10.98
N ILE A 202 -27.95 14.54 10.77
CA ILE A 202 -27.77 13.56 11.83
C ILE A 202 -26.35 13.57 12.37
N VAL A 203 -25.33 13.59 11.50
CA VAL A 203 -23.92 13.49 11.94
C VAL A 203 -23.38 14.80 12.52
N ARG A 204 -23.98 15.94 12.16
CA ARG A 204 -23.50 17.28 12.56
C ARG A 204 -23.27 17.47 14.07
N PRO A 205 -24.13 17.00 14.98
CA PRO A 205 -23.96 17.20 16.42
C PRO A 205 -22.81 16.38 17.04
N PHE A 206 -22.27 15.39 16.32
CA PHE A 206 -21.31 14.42 16.86
C PHE A 206 -19.89 14.72 16.41
N ASP A 207 -18.91 14.30 17.22
CA ASP A 207 -17.50 14.45 16.92
C ASP A 207 -17.00 13.26 16.10
N SER A 208 -17.53 12.06 16.40
CA SER A 208 -17.13 10.80 15.79
C SER A 208 -18.32 9.91 15.49
N ILE A 209 -18.27 9.23 14.36
CA ILE A 209 -19.30 8.31 13.90
C ILE A 209 -18.70 6.92 13.71
N LEU A 210 -19.29 5.91 14.37
CA LEU A 210 -19.03 4.51 14.14
C LEU A 210 -20.18 3.89 13.34
N TYR A 211 -19.84 3.16 12.29
CA TYR A 211 -20.80 2.40 11.50
C TYR A 211 -20.52 0.91 11.60
N VAL A 212 -21.52 0.12 11.95
CA VAL A 212 -21.41 -1.35 12.01
C VAL A 212 -22.54 -1.99 11.24
N SER A 213 -22.22 -2.87 10.29
CA SER A 213 -23.24 -3.56 9.49
C SER A 213 -22.83 -5.00 9.19
N ARG A 214 -23.83 -5.87 9.28
CA ARG A 214 -23.79 -7.26 8.79
C ARG A 214 -24.15 -7.37 7.32
N GLU A 215 -24.90 -6.42 6.84
CA GLU A 215 -25.39 -6.37 5.47
C GLU A 215 -24.37 -5.68 4.58
N GLU A 216 -24.31 -6.13 3.34
CA GLU A 216 -23.49 -5.47 2.30
C GLU A 216 -24.19 -4.18 1.80
N ASP A 217 -24.61 -3.32 2.73
CA ASP A 217 -25.15 -2.00 2.38
C ASP A 217 -24.02 -1.01 2.11
N ILE A 218 -23.34 -1.22 0.99
CA ILE A 218 -22.22 -0.38 0.56
C ILE A 218 -22.71 1.02 0.16
N GLU A 219 -23.91 1.14 -0.43
CA GLU A 219 -24.49 2.45 -0.81
C GLU A 219 -24.80 3.31 0.41
N GLY A 220 -25.43 2.74 1.43
CA GLY A 220 -25.70 3.44 2.69
C GLY A 220 -24.42 3.86 3.41
N LEU A 221 -23.40 3.00 3.39
CA LEU A 221 -22.08 3.31 3.94
C LEU A 221 -21.39 4.44 3.18
N HIS A 222 -21.46 4.47 1.85
CA HIS A 222 -20.95 5.57 1.03
C HIS A 222 -21.65 6.89 1.34
N ALA A 223 -22.96 6.88 1.45
CA ALA A 223 -23.75 8.08 1.76
C ALA A 223 -23.40 8.65 3.15
N LEU A 224 -23.30 7.77 4.16
CA LEU A 224 -22.89 8.17 5.51
C LEU A 224 -21.45 8.70 5.55
N HIS A 225 -20.53 7.99 4.89
CA HIS A 225 -19.13 8.43 4.78
C HIS A 225 -19.00 9.80 4.09
N ALA A 226 -19.72 10.03 2.99
CA ALA A 226 -19.73 11.31 2.31
C ALA A 226 -20.22 12.45 3.23
N ALA A 227 -21.31 12.23 3.98
CA ALA A 227 -21.81 13.18 4.97
C ALA A 227 -20.79 13.46 6.09
N CYS A 228 -20.07 12.45 6.56
CA CYS A 228 -19.04 12.61 7.57
C CYS A 228 -17.85 13.44 7.05
N ARG A 229 -17.45 13.24 5.79
CA ARG A 229 -16.39 14.06 5.16
C ARG A 229 -16.81 15.53 5.02
N GLU A 230 -18.02 15.79 4.53
CA GLU A 230 -18.56 17.15 4.38
C GLU A 230 -18.65 17.89 5.72
N GLU A 231 -19.11 17.23 6.77
CA GLU A 231 -19.24 17.80 8.12
C GLU A 231 -17.93 17.67 8.96
N LYS A 232 -16.84 17.20 8.34
CA LYS A 232 -15.49 17.04 8.95
C LYS A 232 -15.53 16.22 10.25
N LYS A 233 -16.17 15.05 10.20
CA LYS A 233 -16.28 14.14 11.34
C LYS A 233 -15.25 13.02 11.26
N VAL A 234 -14.81 12.52 12.41
CA VAL A 234 -14.07 11.27 12.49
C VAL A 234 -15.03 10.13 12.15
N PHE A 235 -14.62 9.26 11.24
CA PHE A 235 -15.45 8.14 10.80
C PHE A 235 -14.67 6.83 10.85
N LEU A 236 -15.34 5.79 11.37
CA LEU A 236 -14.84 4.41 11.40
C LEU A 236 -15.99 3.47 11.07
N SER A 237 -15.73 2.50 10.20
CA SER A 237 -16.70 1.44 9.90
C SER A 237 -16.17 0.07 10.27
N ALA A 238 -17.07 -0.85 10.57
CA ALA A 238 -16.82 -2.28 10.62
C ALA A 238 -17.99 -2.98 9.92
N VAL A 239 -17.67 -3.68 8.85
CA VAL A 239 -18.67 -4.30 7.97
C VAL A 239 -18.25 -5.72 7.62
N PHE A 240 -19.24 -6.57 7.38
CA PHE A 240 -18.99 -7.85 6.76
C PHE A 240 -19.17 -7.72 5.25
N VAL A 241 -18.19 -8.20 4.52
CA VAL A 241 -18.21 -8.22 3.06
C VAL A 241 -17.88 -9.63 2.63
N GLN A 242 -18.85 -10.31 2.06
CA GLN A 242 -18.72 -11.72 1.66
C GLN A 242 -18.14 -12.60 2.78
N GLN A 243 -16.88 -13.00 2.69
CA GLN A 243 -16.25 -13.95 3.64
C GLN A 243 -15.24 -13.30 4.57
N VAL A 244 -15.16 -11.98 4.59
CA VAL A 244 -14.27 -11.24 5.48
C VAL A 244 -15.02 -10.19 6.28
N GLY A 245 -14.51 -9.89 7.45
CA GLY A 245 -14.88 -8.69 8.17
C GLY A 245 -13.86 -7.60 7.90
N MET A 246 -14.30 -6.41 7.52
CA MET A 246 -13.44 -5.25 7.28
C MET A 246 -13.70 -4.19 8.36
N ALA A 247 -12.66 -3.77 9.09
CA ALA A 247 -12.73 -2.66 10.04
C ALA A 247 -11.80 -1.51 9.63
N GLY A 248 -12.30 -0.28 9.73
CA GLY A 248 -11.58 0.91 9.25
C GLY A 248 -11.74 1.13 7.73
N PRO A 249 -10.88 2.00 7.16
CA PRO A 249 -9.85 2.80 7.82
C PRO A 249 -10.40 3.82 8.82
N LEU A 250 -9.52 4.33 9.69
CA LEU A 250 -9.82 5.53 10.46
C LEU A 250 -9.78 6.74 9.52
N VAL A 251 -10.94 7.34 9.29
CA VAL A 251 -11.07 8.52 8.44
C VAL A 251 -11.07 9.76 9.32
N CYS A 252 -10.08 10.62 9.12
CA CYS A 252 -9.97 11.92 9.79
C CYS A 252 -10.29 13.05 8.80
N PRO A 253 -10.76 14.22 9.29
CA PRO A 253 -11.13 15.34 8.42
C PRO A 253 -10.03 15.81 7.47
N ASP A 254 -8.78 15.74 7.91
CA ASP A 254 -7.61 16.23 7.16
C ASP A 254 -6.79 15.09 6.52
N ALA A 255 -7.26 13.83 6.58
CA ALA A 255 -6.56 12.69 6.00
C ALA A 255 -6.88 12.52 4.52
N GLU A 256 -5.85 12.23 3.72
CA GLU A 256 -6.01 11.93 2.29
C GLU A 256 -6.72 10.58 2.07
N GLY A 257 -6.42 9.59 2.91
CA GLY A 257 -7.03 8.28 2.83
C GLY A 257 -8.42 8.25 3.46
N CYS A 258 -9.34 7.61 2.78
CA CYS A 258 -10.71 7.47 3.25
C CYS A 258 -11.25 6.07 2.95
N TRP A 259 -12.45 5.78 3.44
CA TRP A 259 -13.08 4.47 3.26
C TRP A 259 -13.24 4.10 1.78
N GLU A 260 -13.67 5.04 0.95
CA GLU A 260 -13.82 4.80 -0.50
C GLU A 260 -12.49 4.50 -1.18
N SER A 261 -11.40 5.18 -0.78
CA SER A 261 -10.06 4.84 -1.25
C SER A 261 -9.66 3.41 -0.88
N ALA A 262 -9.90 3.00 0.36
CA ALA A 262 -9.63 1.63 0.80
C ALA A 262 -10.47 0.62 0.01
N TRP A 263 -11.77 0.91 -0.21
CA TRP A 263 -12.69 0.06 -0.97
C TRP A 263 -12.25 -0.13 -2.41
N ARG A 264 -11.73 0.92 -3.06
CA ARG A 264 -11.20 0.85 -4.42
C ARG A 264 -9.83 0.17 -4.51
N ARG A 265 -9.10 0.06 -3.38
CA ARG A 265 -7.77 -0.59 -3.34
C ARG A 265 -7.83 -2.04 -2.88
N ILE A 266 -8.84 -2.45 -2.12
CA ILE A 266 -8.97 -3.85 -1.72
C ILE A 266 -9.23 -4.73 -2.95
N HIS A 267 -8.47 -5.80 -3.09
CA HIS A 267 -8.63 -6.72 -4.22
C HIS A 267 -9.87 -7.60 -4.02
N GLN A 268 -10.61 -7.83 -5.09
CA GLN A 268 -11.78 -8.71 -5.06
C GLN A 268 -11.42 -10.12 -4.57
N SER A 269 -10.24 -10.63 -4.91
CA SER A 269 -9.73 -11.91 -4.43
C SER A 269 -9.48 -11.97 -2.91
N ALA A 270 -9.24 -10.84 -2.26
CA ALA A 270 -9.04 -10.77 -0.82
C ALA A 270 -10.34 -10.95 -0.03
N ILE A 271 -11.50 -10.62 -0.62
CA ILE A 271 -12.82 -10.72 0.01
C ILE A 271 -13.62 -11.93 -0.42
N SER A 272 -13.42 -12.44 -1.64
CA SER A 272 -14.11 -13.59 -2.22
C SER A 272 -13.22 -14.82 -2.19
N LYS A 273 -13.38 -15.70 -1.19
CA LYS A 273 -12.57 -16.93 -1.10
C LYS A 273 -13.31 -18.16 -1.62
N ASP A 274 -14.37 -18.59 -0.96
CA ASP A 274 -15.20 -19.73 -1.35
C ASP A 274 -16.70 -19.39 -1.20
N PRO A 275 -17.49 -19.39 -2.30
CA PRO A 275 -18.92 -19.08 -2.25
C PRO A 275 -19.77 -20.00 -1.35
N GLN A 276 -19.24 -21.15 -0.94
CA GLN A 276 -19.96 -22.11 -0.12
C GLN A 276 -19.77 -21.90 1.39
N LEU A 277 -18.81 -21.06 1.80
CA LEU A 277 -18.49 -20.80 3.20
C LEU A 277 -19.16 -19.50 3.66
N HIS A 278 -20.32 -19.63 4.31
CA HIS A 278 -20.99 -18.53 4.99
C HIS A 278 -20.88 -18.71 6.51
N ALA A 279 -19.74 -18.34 7.09
CA ALA A 279 -19.54 -18.40 8.53
C ALA A 279 -19.81 -17.05 9.17
N PHE A 280 -21.06 -16.83 9.60
CA PHE A 280 -21.44 -15.64 10.34
C PHE A 280 -21.37 -15.94 11.84
N SER A 281 -20.44 -15.33 12.58
CA SER A 281 -20.39 -15.50 14.03
C SER A 281 -20.53 -14.17 14.78
N SER A 282 -21.25 -14.18 15.89
CA SER A 282 -21.30 -13.04 16.80
C SER A 282 -19.92 -12.68 17.37
N THR A 283 -19.02 -13.66 17.45
CA THR A 283 -17.62 -13.47 17.86
C THR A 283 -16.89 -12.57 16.88
N ALA A 284 -17.02 -12.80 15.58
CA ALA A 284 -16.40 -11.95 14.56
C ALA A 284 -16.89 -10.50 14.65
N GLY A 285 -18.20 -10.30 14.85
CA GLY A 285 -18.77 -8.96 15.07
C GLY A 285 -18.21 -8.28 16.32
N ALA A 286 -18.08 -9.01 17.42
CA ALA A 286 -17.48 -8.48 18.65
C ALA A 286 -15.99 -8.15 18.48
N MET A 287 -15.22 -8.97 17.74
CA MET A 287 -13.81 -8.68 17.43
C MET A 287 -13.67 -7.38 16.63
N LEU A 288 -14.45 -7.23 15.54
CA LEU A 288 -14.41 -6.02 14.71
C LEU A 288 -14.87 -4.77 15.48
N ALA A 289 -15.90 -4.91 16.33
CA ALA A 289 -16.35 -3.82 17.19
C ALA A 289 -15.23 -3.34 18.13
N ASN A 290 -14.50 -4.27 18.76
CA ASN A 290 -13.36 -3.93 19.60
C ASN A 290 -12.23 -3.27 18.81
N VAL A 291 -11.97 -3.70 17.57
CA VAL A 291 -10.94 -3.08 16.71
C VAL A 291 -11.28 -1.61 16.47
N ILE A 292 -12.51 -1.29 16.00
CA ILE A 292 -12.88 0.11 15.69
C ILE A 292 -12.98 0.98 16.94
N VAL A 293 -13.45 0.42 18.06
CA VAL A 293 -13.50 1.15 19.33
C VAL A 293 -12.11 1.46 19.86
N PHE A 294 -11.17 0.54 19.72
CA PHE A 294 -9.79 0.78 20.13
C PHE A 294 -9.07 1.80 19.23
N GLU A 295 -9.32 1.79 17.91
CA GLU A 295 -8.82 2.82 17.00
C GLU A 295 -9.41 4.20 17.33
N LEU A 296 -10.71 4.27 17.63
CA LEU A 296 -11.36 5.50 18.09
C LEU A 296 -10.76 5.99 19.41
N PHE A 297 -10.54 5.08 20.38
CA PHE A 297 -9.92 5.40 21.66
C PHE A 297 -8.53 6.01 21.46
N LYS A 298 -7.68 5.39 20.66
CA LYS A 298 -6.35 5.92 20.34
C LYS A 298 -6.43 7.31 19.72
N LYS A 299 -7.34 7.51 18.77
CA LYS A 299 -7.55 8.79 18.09
C LYS A 299 -7.95 9.89 19.05
N LEU A 300 -8.98 9.65 19.85
CA LEU A 300 -9.53 10.66 20.77
C LEU A 300 -8.58 10.97 21.96
N THR A 301 -7.68 10.05 22.27
CA THR A 301 -6.67 10.24 23.32
C THR A 301 -5.34 10.76 22.79
N GLY A 302 -5.19 10.92 21.46
CA GLY A 302 -3.96 11.41 20.84
C GLY A 302 -2.78 10.46 20.99
N THR A 303 -3.06 9.14 20.98
CA THR A 303 -2.05 8.06 20.98
C THR A 303 -1.94 7.38 19.62
N ASP A 304 -2.63 7.91 18.59
CA ASP A 304 -2.51 7.43 17.23
C ASP A 304 -1.16 7.86 16.62
N ASP A 305 -0.44 6.91 16.06
CA ASP A 305 0.72 7.20 15.24
C ASP A 305 0.24 7.70 13.86
N SER A 306 0.70 8.88 13.45
CA SER A 306 0.40 9.45 12.12
C SER A 306 0.85 8.54 10.96
N GLU A 307 1.86 7.67 11.19
CA GLU A 307 2.32 6.66 10.23
C GLU A 307 1.32 5.50 10.03
N GLN A 308 0.31 5.37 10.90
CA GLN A 308 -0.71 4.32 10.82
C GLN A 308 -1.98 4.74 10.07
N ASN A 309 -1.98 5.90 9.43
CA ASN A 309 -3.05 6.32 8.54
C ASN A 309 -3.06 5.45 7.27
N ASN A 310 -4.20 5.36 6.62
CA ASN A 310 -4.39 4.60 5.38
C ASN A 310 -4.18 3.08 5.54
N ARG A 311 -4.78 2.51 6.60
CA ARG A 311 -4.83 1.06 6.80
C ARG A 311 -6.23 0.61 7.21
N PHE A 312 -6.58 -0.60 6.85
CA PHE A 312 -7.79 -1.29 7.29
C PHE A 312 -7.44 -2.66 7.84
N TYR A 313 -8.32 -3.20 8.65
CA TYR A 313 -8.17 -4.51 9.24
C TYR A 313 -9.09 -5.49 8.52
N LEU A 314 -8.55 -6.61 8.05
CA LEU A 314 -9.31 -7.74 7.51
C LEU A 314 -9.32 -8.88 8.50
N LEU A 315 -10.51 -9.39 8.77
CA LEU A 315 -10.76 -10.56 9.60
C LEU A 315 -11.32 -11.67 8.71
N ASP A 316 -10.62 -12.77 8.63
CA ASP A 316 -11.12 -14.00 8.02
C ASP A 316 -12.24 -14.58 8.90
N LEU A 317 -13.44 -14.77 8.34
CA LEU A 317 -14.60 -15.19 9.12
C LEU A 317 -14.60 -16.68 9.47
N GLU A 318 -13.80 -17.48 8.80
CA GLU A 318 -13.66 -18.91 9.08
C GLU A 318 -12.63 -19.16 10.19
N THR A 319 -11.44 -18.57 10.04
CA THR A 319 -10.33 -18.79 10.97
C THR A 319 -10.32 -17.83 12.15
N LEU A 320 -11.03 -16.71 12.05
CA LEU A 320 -10.99 -15.56 12.97
C LEU A 320 -9.58 -14.96 13.09
N GLU A 321 -8.72 -15.21 12.14
CA GLU A 321 -7.44 -14.50 12.03
C GLU A 321 -7.62 -13.16 11.34
N GLY A 322 -6.99 -12.13 11.89
CA GLY A 322 -7.11 -10.80 11.31
C GLY A 322 -5.76 -10.09 11.23
N ARG A 323 -5.63 -9.22 10.21
CA ARG A 323 -4.40 -8.45 9.95
C ARG A 323 -4.71 -7.04 9.46
N TRP A 324 -3.76 -6.14 9.72
CA TRP A 324 -3.77 -4.80 9.19
C TRP A 324 -3.13 -4.77 7.81
N HIS A 325 -3.79 -4.10 6.86
CA HIS A 325 -3.30 -3.90 5.49
C HIS A 325 -3.26 -2.41 5.18
N SER A 326 -2.14 -1.94 4.66
CA SER A 326 -1.96 -0.55 4.24
C SER A 326 -2.45 -0.38 2.81
N PHE A 327 -2.93 0.81 2.48
CA PHE A 327 -3.32 1.16 1.11
C PHE A 327 -2.82 2.56 0.73
N ILE A 328 -2.60 2.76 -0.56
CA ILE A 328 -2.30 4.08 -1.11
C ILE A 328 -3.63 4.80 -1.41
N PRO A 329 -3.83 6.07 -1.01
CA PRO A 329 -5.03 6.83 -1.35
C PRO A 329 -5.34 6.76 -2.85
N HIS A 330 -6.63 6.63 -3.20
CA HIS A 330 -7.01 6.37 -4.58
C HIS A 330 -7.24 7.69 -5.35
N PRO A 331 -6.63 7.89 -6.54
CA PRO A 331 -6.66 9.17 -7.25
C PRO A 331 -8.07 9.61 -7.68
N LEU A 332 -8.96 8.69 -8.01
CA LEU A 332 -10.36 9.02 -8.35
C LEU A 332 -11.16 9.54 -7.15
N VAL A 333 -10.63 9.40 -5.92
CA VAL A 333 -11.27 9.86 -4.68
C VAL A 333 -10.61 11.12 -4.14
N THR A 334 -9.28 11.19 -4.23
CA THR A 334 -8.49 12.34 -3.72
C THR A 334 -8.38 13.48 -4.71
N GLY A 335 -8.73 13.24 -5.94
CA GLY A 335 -8.62 14.16 -7.07
C GLY A 335 -7.57 13.68 -8.07
N LEU A 336 -8.03 13.37 -9.26
CA LEU A 336 -7.17 12.95 -10.36
C LEU A 336 -6.36 14.15 -10.87
N ARG A 337 -5.03 14.04 -10.87
CA ARG A 337 -4.19 14.97 -11.62
C ARG A 337 -4.34 14.68 -13.11
N THR A 338 -4.55 15.72 -13.90
CA THR A 338 -4.62 15.57 -15.36
C THR A 338 -3.21 15.33 -15.91
N PRO A 339 -3.05 14.38 -16.85
CA PRO A 339 -1.80 14.24 -17.58
C PRO A 339 -1.42 15.54 -18.32
N GLU A 340 -0.15 15.87 -18.32
CA GLU A 340 0.35 17.11 -18.92
C GLU A 340 1.28 16.81 -20.09
N TRP A 341 1.13 17.56 -21.19
CA TRP A 341 2.06 17.50 -22.32
C TRP A 341 3.43 18.03 -21.92
N ILE A 342 4.47 17.27 -22.24
CA ILE A 342 5.87 17.64 -21.97
C ILE A 342 6.38 18.48 -23.15
N HIS A 343 6.56 19.78 -22.92
CA HIS A 343 7.10 20.70 -23.91
C HIS A 343 8.61 20.95 -23.78
N ASP A 344 9.19 20.55 -22.65
CA ASP A 344 10.58 20.77 -22.25
C ASP A 344 11.39 19.46 -22.18
N LEU A 345 11.11 18.52 -23.09
CA LEU A 345 11.70 17.17 -23.07
C LEU A 345 13.23 17.20 -23.02
N ASP A 346 13.87 18.02 -23.85
CA ASP A 346 15.34 18.12 -23.90
C ASP A 346 15.93 18.56 -22.55
N GLN A 347 15.30 19.53 -21.88
CA GLN A 347 15.75 19.98 -20.55
C GLN A 347 15.55 18.90 -19.47
N ARG A 348 14.47 18.12 -19.56
CA ARG A 348 14.22 17.01 -18.63
C ARG A 348 15.22 15.88 -18.83
N LEU A 349 15.59 15.61 -20.07
CA LEU A 349 16.61 14.60 -20.39
C LEU A 349 17.99 14.97 -19.82
N GLU A 350 18.40 16.24 -19.92
CA GLU A 350 19.66 16.74 -19.36
C GLU A 350 19.71 16.69 -17.82
N ARG A 351 18.56 16.89 -17.15
CA ARG A 351 18.44 16.91 -15.69
C ARG A 351 18.21 15.52 -15.07
N SER A 352 17.88 14.55 -15.90
CA SER A 352 17.57 13.20 -15.43
C SER A 352 18.84 12.49 -14.99
N SER A 353 18.94 12.18 -13.70
CA SER A 353 19.95 11.28 -13.12
C SER A 353 19.23 10.06 -12.52
N ASN A 354 19.92 8.95 -12.40
CA ASN A 354 19.41 7.78 -11.68
C ASN A 354 19.07 8.19 -10.24
N LYS A 355 17.82 7.97 -9.83
CA LYS A 355 17.34 8.36 -8.51
C LYS A 355 17.57 7.30 -7.44
N SER A 356 17.57 6.04 -7.80
CA SER A 356 17.61 4.94 -6.84
C SER A 356 19.04 4.48 -6.57
N GLU A 357 19.56 4.77 -5.37
CA GLU A 357 20.85 4.23 -4.91
C GLU A 357 20.75 2.74 -4.55
N ASN A 358 19.56 2.23 -4.23
CA ASN A 358 19.31 0.86 -3.76
C ASN A 358 18.62 -0.04 -4.80
N GLY A 359 18.44 0.45 -6.02
CA GLY A 359 17.67 -0.24 -7.07
C GLY A 359 16.16 -0.20 -6.85
N LEU A 360 15.39 -0.69 -7.83
CA LEU A 360 13.92 -0.65 -7.81
C LEU A 360 13.26 -1.79 -7.03
N ILE A 361 14.01 -2.82 -6.63
CA ILE A 361 13.45 -4.01 -5.95
C ILE A 361 12.73 -3.65 -4.64
N PRO A 362 13.30 -2.86 -3.70
CA PRO A 362 12.60 -2.45 -2.49
C PRO A 362 11.33 -1.64 -2.77
N TYR A 363 11.35 -0.83 -3.83
CA TYR A 363 10.19 -0.06 -4.26
C TYR A 363 9.03 -0.97 -4.70
N PHE A 364 9.28 -1.95 -5.57
CA PHE A 364 8.26 -2.88 -6.02
C PHE A 364 7.73 -3.76 -4.89
N ILE A 365 8.58 -4.15 -3.92
CA ILE A 365 8.13 -4.86 -2.71
C ILE A 365 7.07 -4.04 -1.95
N ARG A 366 7.28 -2.73 -1.76
CA ARG A 366 6.33 -1.85 -1.08
C ARG A 366 4.99 -1.71 -1.83
N LEU A 367 5.00 -1.84 -3.15
CA LEU A 367 3.79 -1.78 -3.98
C LEU A 367 3.03 -3.11 -4.04
N THR A 368 3.60 -4.20 -3.53
CA THR A 368 3.05 -5.55 -3.64
C THR A 368 2.31 -5.97 -2.37
N SER A 369 1.04 -6.27 -2.49
CA SER A 369 0.20 -6.91 -1.47
C SER A 369 -0.96 -7.63 -2.15
N ALA A 370 -1.21 -8.87 -1.75
CA ALA A 370 -2.33 -9.65 -2.27
C ALA A 370 -3.71 -9.08 -1.88
N GLU A 371 -3.76 -8.20 -0.88
CA GLU A 371 -5.01 -7.62 -0.37
C GLU A 371 -5.31 -6.23 -0.91
N SER A 372 -4.27 -5.37 -1.12
CA SER A 372 -4.48 -3.95 -1.42
C SER A 372 -3.31 -3.27 -2.15
N GLY A 373 -2.36 -4.04 -2.64
CA GLY A 373 -1.20 -3.50 -3.36
C GLY A 373 -1.56 -2.97 -4.75
N ILE A 374 -0.72 -2.11 -5.29
CA ILE A 374 -0.74 -1.77 -6.72
C ILE A 374 -0.47 -3.03 -7.54
N PHE A 375 0.43 -3.88 -7.04
CA PHE A 375 0.65 -5.23 -7.53
C PHE A 375 0.00 -6.24 -6.60
N TYR A 376 -0.88 -7.05 -7.16
CA TYR A 376 -1.41 -8.24 -6.49
C TYR A 376 -0.32 -9.29 -6.31
N ALA A 377 0.46 -9.52 -7.36
CA ALA A 377 1.58 -10.44 -7.39
C ALA A 377 2.77 -9.81 -8.13
N TRP A 378 3.97 -10.08 -7.63
CA TRP A 378 5.24 -9.76 -8.26
C TRP A 378 6.27 -10.78 -7.77
N ASP A 379 6.28 -11.94 -8.44
CA ASP A 379 7.03 -13.13 -8.01
C ASP A 379 7.39 -14.03 -9.21
N GLU A 380 8.20 -15.02 -8.96
CA GLU A 380 8.54 -16.07 -9.92
C GLU A 380 7.49 -17.19 -9.97
N GLY A 381 6.71 -17.39 -8.88
CA GLY A 381 5.73 -18.46 -8.76
C GLY A 381 6.28 -19.81 -9.23
N ASP A 382 5.50 -20.50 -10.03
CA ASP A 382 5.85 -21.80 -10.63
C ASP A 382 6.54 -21.65 -12.01
N LEU A 383 6.97 -20.45 -12.41
CA LEU A 383 7.61 -20.19 -13.69
C LEU A 383 8.99 -20.86 -13.78
N LYS A 384 9.29 -21.46 -14.93
CA LYS A 384 10.60 -22.08 -15.19
C LYS A 384 11.68 -21.01 -15.24
N GLN A 385 12.79 -21.24 -14.56
CA GLN A 385 13.85 -20.25 -14.38
C GLN A 385 15.09 -20.50 -15.27
N LEU A 386 15.01 -21.45 -16.21
CA LEU A 386 16.10 -21.75 -17.13
C LEU A 386 15.55 -22.08 -18.52
N PRO A 387 16.17 -21.58 -19.59
CA PRO A 387 17.40 -20.78 -19.68
C PRO A 387 17.24 -19.30 -19.34
N LEU A 388 16.01 -18.77 -19.29
CA LEU A 388 15.71 -17.39 -18.87
C LEU A 388 15.16 -17.37 -17.46
N SER A 389 15.58 -16.38 -16.67
CA SER A 389 14.90 -16.00 -15.45
C SER A 389 13.57 -15.33 -15.80
N GLN A 390 12.51 -15.70 -15.12
CA GLN A 390 11.16 -15.17 -15.35
C GLN A 390 10.58 -14.60 -14.06
N CYS A 391 9.86 -13.49 -14.18
CA CYS A 391 9.07 -12.90 -13.12
C CYS A 391 7.68 -12.53 -13.66
N ARG A 392 6.65 -12.86 -12.89
CA ARG A 392 5.27 -12.48 -13.13
C ARG A 392 4.97 -11.21 -12.38
N VAL A 393 4.20 -10.31 -12.97
CA VAL A 393 3.53 -9.20 -12.30
C VAL A 393 2.07 -9.18 -12.67
N GLN A 394 1.22 -8.94 -11.68
CA GLN A 394 -0.21 -8.69 -11.88
C GLN A 394 -0.61 -7.43 -11.13
N ALA A 395 -0.97 -6.39 -11.86
CA ALA A 395 -1.41 -5.13 -11.29
C ALA A 395 -2.93 -5.12 -11.06
N MET A 396 -3.39 -4.32 -10.11
CA MET A 396 -4.80 -4.02 -9.92
C MET A 396 -5.32 -3.13 -11.06
N ASP A 397 -6.61 -3.22 -11.37
CA ASP A 397 -7.29 -2.28 -12.29
C ASP A 397 -7.74 -1.01 -11.54
N PRO A 398 -7.09 0.15 -11.76
CA PRO A 398 -7.37 1.38 -11.01
C PRO A 398 -8.71 2.05 -11.34
N ILE A 399 -9.40 1.64 -12.39
CA ILE A 399 -10.68 2.25 -12.78
C ILE A 399 -11.90 1.50 -12.22
N THR A 400 -11.70 0.36 -11.57
CA THR A 400 -12.78 -0.40 -10.94
C THR A 400 -13.39 0.42 -9.79
N GLU A 401 -14.72 0.44 -9.69
CA GLU A 401 -15.41 1.18 -8.61
C GLU A 401 -15.23 0.55 -7.22
N GLY A 402 -14.61 -0.63 -7.17
CA GLY A 402 -14.27 -1.41 -5.99
C GLY A 402 -15.25 -2.55 -5.71
N PRO A 403 -14.76 -3.64 -5.15
CA PRO A 403 -13.35 -3.99 -4.92
C PRO A 403 -12.56 -4.12 -6.22
N ALA A 404 -11.25 -3.85 -6.14
CA ALA A 404 -10.40 -3.79 -7.31
C ALA A 404 -10.35 -5.13 -8.07
N GLY A 405 -10.63 -5.08 -9.36
CA GLY A 405 -10.31 -6.15 -10.30
C GLY A 405 -8.81 -6.22 -10.56
N LEU A 406 -8.36 -7.31 -11.15
CA LEU A 406 -6.96 -7.51 -11.52
C LEU A 406 -6.79 -7.41 -13.05
N LEU A 407 -5.70 -6.79 -13.48
CA LEU A 407 -5.27 -6.81 -14.86
C LEU A 407 -4.70 -8.19 -15.23
N PRO A 408 -4.58 -8.50 -16.52
CA PRO A 408 -3.92 -9.75 -16.94
C PRO A 408 -2.49 -9.86 -16.42
N ASP A 409 -2.05 -11.09 -16.16
CA ASP A 409 -0.66 -11.39 -15.83
C ASP A 409 0.29 -10.95 -16.94
N ILE A 410 1.40 -10.32 -16.55
CA ILE A 410 2.51 -10.00 -17.43
C ILE A 410 3.72 -10.83 -16.98
N ILE A 411 4.26 -11.64 -17.87
CA ILE A 411 5.47 -12.41 -17.63
C ILE A 411 6.63 -11.75 -18.36
N CYS A 412 7.61 -11.32 -17.58
CA CYS A 412 8.86 -10.77 -18.08
C CYS A 412 9.99 -11.76 -17.88
N ALA A 413 10.93 -11.77 -18.80
CA ALA A 413 12.07 -12.67 -18.76
C ALA A 413 13.36 -11.91 -19.09
N ASP A 414 14.46 -12.31 -18.45
CA ASP A 414 15.79 -11.81 -18.77
C ASP A 414 16.89 -12.81 -18.36
N LEU A 415 18.17 -12.44 -18.49
CA LEU A 415 19.31 -13.30 -18.16
C LEU A 415 19.43 -13.54 -16.65
N THR A 416 19.06 -12.59 -15.85
CA THR A 416 19.16 -12.65 -14.37
C THR A 416 17.81 -12.44 -13.70
N HIS A 417 17.65 -12.95 -12.49
CA HIS A 417 16.44 -12.71 -11.67
C HIS A 417 16.20 -11.22 -11.40
N GLU A 418 17.28 -10.47 -11.19
CA GLU A 418 17.18 -9.04 -10.91
C GLU A 418 16.66 -8.27 -12.12
N GLU A 419 17.17 -8.55 -13.32
CA GLU A 419 16.70 -7.94 -14.57
C GLU A 419 15.26 -8.33 -14.88
N ALA A 420 14.89 -9.62 -14.72
CA ALA A 420 13.53 -10.09 -14.95
C ALA A 420 12.53 -9.44 -13.96
N ARG A 421 12.88 -9.33 -12.69
CA ARG A 421 12.08 -8.66 -11.66
C ARG A 421 11.93 -7.18 -11.93
N ARG A 422 13.02 -6.50 -12.31
CA ARG A 422 13.01 -5.08 -12.67
C ARG A 422 12.07 -4.83 -13.84
N GLU A 423 12.19 -5.62 -14.89
CA GLU A 423 11.36 -5.52 -16.09
C GLU A 423 9.88 -5.79 -15.79
N ALA A 424 9.58 -6.80 -14.96
CA ALA A 424 8.22 -7.09 -14.50
C ALA A 424 7.63 -5.93 -13.71
N GLY A 425 8.37 -5.36 -12.75
CA GLY A 425 7.91 -4.23 -11.96
C GLY A 425 7.60 -2.99 -12.80
N LEU A 426 8.48 -2.63 -13.73
CA LEU A 426 8.24 -1.51 -14.66
C LEU A 426 7.02 -1.78 -15.55
N SER A 427 6.90 -3.01 -16.09
CA SER A 427 5.74 -3.40 -16.92
C SER A 427 4.42 -3.39 -16.15
N GLY A 428 4.43 -3.74 -14.87
CA GLY A 428 3.27 -3.63 -13.99
C GLY A 428 2.83 -2.18 -13.77
N ILE A 429 3.78 -1.27 -13.54
CA ILE A 429 3.50 0.18 -13.45
C ILE A 429 2.95 0.72 -14.77
N GLU A 430 3.53 0.32 -15.90
CA GLU A 430 3.06 0.71 -17.23
C GLU A 430 1.62 0.26 -17.48
N ALA A 431 1.29 -0.98 -17.15
CA ALA A 431 -0.06 -1.52 -17.28
C ALA A 431 -1.07 -0.76 -16.40
N TYR A 432 -0.73 -0.50 -15.15
CA TYR A 432 -1.54 0.28 -14.22
C TYR A 432 -1.79 1.71 -14.76
N ALA A 433 -0.73 2.41 -15.16
CA ALA A 433 -0.82 3.78 -15.64
C ALA A 433 -1.54 3.88 -16.99
N ALA A 434 -1.41 2.89 -17.87
CA ALA A 434 -2.12 2.84 -19.15
C ALA A 434 -3.64 2.82 -18.95
N ARG A 435 -4.14 2.14 -17.93
CA ARG A 435 -5.57 2.15 -17.58
C ARG A 435 -6.05 3.54 -17.16
N MET A 436 -5.24 4.27 -16.41
CA MET A 436 -5.55 5.64 -15.98
C MET A 436 -5.50 6.64 -17.15
N ALA A 437 -4.55 6.47 -18.08
CA ALA A 437 -4.42 7.31 -19.26
C ALA A 437 -5.63 7.19 -20.21
N GLY A 438 -6.32 6.06 -20.22
CA GLY A 438 -7.53 5.81 -21.01
C GLY A 438 -8.80 6.52 -20.51
N LEU A 439 -8.75 7.24 -19.39
CA LEU A 439 -9.89 8.00 -18.89
C LEU A 439 -10.20 9.21 -19.79
N PRO A 440 -11.49 9.50 -20.10
CA PRO A 440 -11.89 10.53 -21.09
C PRO A 440 -11.46 11.96 -20.76
N VAL A 441 -10.95 12.20 -19.57
CA VAL A 441 -10.57 13.54 -19.08
C VAL A 441 -9.25 14.03 -19.68
N ALA A 442 -8.44 13.12 -20.28
CA ALA A 442 -7.04 13.44 -20.56
C ALA A 442 -6.73 13.77 -22.02
N LEU A 443 -7.42 13.18 -23.00
CA LEU A 443 -7.05 13.35 -24.41
C LEU A 443 -8.28 13.39 -25.31
N GLU A 444 -8.40 14.44 -26.11
CA GLU A 444 -9.43 14.57 -27.16
C GLU A 444 -9.16 13.66 -28.37
N THR A 445 -8.14 12.81 -28.32
CA THR A 445 -7.67 12.02 -29.47
C THR A 445 -7.89 10.52 -29.24
N GLN A 446 -8.34 9.83 -30.30
CA GLN A 446 -8.40 8.35 -30.38
C GLN A 446 -7.02 7.73 -30.70
N GLU A 447 -5.92 8.47 -30.53
CA GLU A 447 -4.57 8.01 -30.85
C GLU A 447 -4.09 7.02 -29.78
N PHE A 448 -3.32 6.01 -30.21
CA PHE A 448 -2.68 5.08 -29.31
C PHE A 448 -1.59 5.77 -28.50
N ILE A 449 -1.58 5.52 -27.18
CA ILE A 449 -0.59 6.04 -26.25
C ILE A 449 0.29 4.88 -25.79
N GLY A 450 1.55 4.89 -26.22
CA GLY A 450 2.54 3.95 -25.69
C GLY A 450 3.01 4.41 -24.31
N VAL A 451 2.77 3.61 -23.28
CA VAL A 451 3.15 3.94 -21.90
C VAL A 451 4.47 3.30 -21.53
N GLY A 452 5.39 4.10 -20.98
CA GLY A 452 6.69 3.64 -20.52
C GLY A 452 7.09 4.25 -19.19
N ALA A 453 7.62 3.43 -18.29
CA ALA A 453 8.18 3.81 -16.99
C ALA A 453 9.70 3.60 -16.99
N GLY A 454 10.44 4.36 -16.20
CA GLY A 454 11.90 4.19 -16.13
C GLY A 454 12.57 4.92 -14.98
N GLU A 455 13.78 4.51 -14.62
CA GLU A 455 14.65 5.20 -13.67
C GLU A 455 15.14 6.54 -14.21
N THR A 456 15.16 6.67 -15.56
CA THR A 456 15.48 7.92 -16.25
C THR A 456 14.33 8.31 -17.18
N VAL A 457 14.22 9.59 -17.51
CA VAL A 457 13.26 10.10 -18.49
C VAL A 457 13.48 9.43 -19.85
N ALA A 458 14.74 9.26 -20.26
CA ALA A 458 15.10 8.63 -21.52
C ALA A 458 14.61 7.17 -21.59
N GLU A 459 14.80 6.40 -20.53
CA GLU A 459 14.31 5.02 -20.46
C GLU A 459 12.78 4.97 -20.61
N GLY A 460 12.05 5.77 -19.82
CA GLY A 460 10.59 5.78 -19.89
C GLY A 460 10.07 6.17 -21.27
N ILE A 461 10.65 7.18 -21.92
CA ILE A 461 10.27 7.57 -23.29
C ILE A 461 10.64 6.48 -24.31
N CYS A 462 11.82 5.83 -24.21
CA CYS A 462 12.19 4.71 -25.08
C CYS A 462 11.21 3.55 -24.95
N ARG A 463 10.80 3.20 -23.74
CA ARG A 463 9.82 2.13 -23.48
C ARG A 463 8.44 2.49 -24.05
N GLY A 464 8.00 3.75 -23.85
CA GLY A 464 6.74 4.24 -24.44
C GLY A 464 6.77 4.22 -25.97
N LEU A 465 7.88 4.67 -26.58
CA LEU A 465 8.08 4.61 -28.02
C LEU A 465 8.06 3.14 -28.53
N GLN A 466 8.73 2.24 -27.81
CA GLN A 466 8.72 0.82 -28.15
C GLN A 466 7.28 0.25 -28.18
N ARG A 467 6.42 0.64 -27.21
CA ARG A 467 5.00 0.24 -27.19
C ARG A 467 4.23 0.73 -28.42
N CYS A 468 4.52 1.98 -28.88
CA CYS A 468 3.92 2.50 -30.11
C CYS A 468 4.35 1.67 -31.34
N LEU A 469 5.63 1.30 -31.43
CA LEU A 469 6.13 0.47 -32.55
C LEU A 469 5.52 -0.94 -32.52
N ASP A 470 5.38 -1.52 -31.33
CA ASP A 470 4.75 -2.84 -31.16
C ASP A 470 3.29 -2.82 -31.59
N GLU A 471 2.52 -1.76 -31.27
CA GLU A 471 1.12 -1.61 -31.69
C GLU A 471 1.00 -1.50 -33.22
N VAL A 472 1.83 -0.67 -33.84
CA VAL A 472 1.85 -0.55 -35.31
C VAL A 472 2.20 -1.89 -35.96
N LEU A 473 3.15 -2.64 -35.38
CA LEU A 473 3.52 -3.96 -35.88
C LEU A 473 2.38 -4.97 -35.72
N VAL A 474 1.64 -4.95 -34.60
CA VAL A 474 0.48 -5.82 -34.36
C VAL A 474 -0.63 -5.52 -35.36
N THR A 475 -0.97 -4.25 -35.55
CA THR A 475 -1.98 -3.81 -36.53
C THR A 475 -1.63 -4.24 -37.95
N ARG A 476 -0.33 -4.17 -38.34
CA ARG A 476 0.13 -4.66 -39.64
C ARG A 476 0.02 -6.20 -39.78
N ARG A 477 0.17 -6.96 -38.69
CA ARG A 477 0.03 -8.42 -38.66
C ARG A 477 -1.41 -8.91 -38.92
N GLU A 478 -2.40 -8.06 -38.74
CA GLU A 478 -3.80 -8.35 -39.09
C GLU A 478 -4.00 -8.43 -40.61
N HIS A 479 -3.06 -7.92 -41.43
CA HIS A 479 -3.01 -8.14 -42.86
C HIS A 479 -2.51 -9.56 -43.19
N PRO A 480 -3.01 -10.22 -44.25
CA PRO A 480 -2.91 -11.67 -44.45
C PRO A 480 -1.49 -12.19 -44.67
N LEU A 481 -0.50 -11.39 -44.96
CA LEU A 481 0.85 -11.88 -45.26
C LEU A 481 1.94 -10.87 -44.85
N SER A 482 2.84 -11.24 -43.96
CA SER A 482 4.05 -10.50 -43.66
C SER A 482 5.19 -10.95 -44.59
N ILE A 483 5.74 -10.05 -45.38
CA ILE A 483 6.88 -10.32 -46.26
C ILE A 483 8.18 -10.04 -45.48
N VAL A 484 9.05 -11.05 -45.41
CA VAL A 484 10.33 -10.97 -44.74
C VAL A 484 11.46 -11.47 -45.64
N SER A 485 12.62 -10.81 -45.58
CA SER A 485 13.80 -11.19 -46.34
C SER A 485 14.82 -11.90 -45.45
N ARG A 486 15.26 -13.10 -45.85
CA ARG A 486 16.27 -13.85 -45.11
C ARG A 486 17.59 -13.05 -45.02
N VAL A 487 18.19 -13.04 -43.83
CA VAL A 487 19.49 -12.38 -43.58
C VAL A 487 20.48 -13.36 -42.95
N GLN A 488 21.75 -13.09 -43.14
CA GLN A 488 22.84 -13.80 -42.48
C GLN A 488 23.44 -12.88 -41.42
N LEU A 489 23.53 -13.35 -40.18
CA LEU A 489 24.20 -12.62 -39.12
C LEU A 489 25.71 -12.64 -39.37
N GLY A 490 26.35 -11.48 -39.27
CA GLY A 490 27.77 -11.32 -39.21
C GLY A 490 28.31 -11.55 -37.79
N THR A 491 29.09 -10.61 -37.26
CA THR A 491 29.50 -10.64 -35.86
C THR A 491 28.31 -10.31 -34.95
N VAL A 492 28.17 -11.08 -33.85
CA VAL A 492 27.17 -10.84 -32.83
C VAL A 492 27.88 -10.49 -31.52
N ASP A 493 28.11 -9.20 -31.32
CA ASP A 493 28.87 -8.69 -30.18
C ASP A 493 27.94 -8.44 -28.95
N ASP A 494 26.63 -8.38 -29.18
CA ASP A 494 25.63 -8.22 -28.11
C ASP A 494 25.51 -9.50 -27.28
N ARG A 495 25.72 -9.37 -25.96
CA ARG A 495 25.71 -10.49 -25.02
C ARG A 495 24.38 -11.22 -24.97
N HIS A 496 23.26 -10.50 -24.99
CA HIS A 496 21.92 -11.08 -24.92
C HIS A 496 21.59 -11.85 -26.20
N CYS A 497 21.82 -11.24 -27.37
CA CYS A 497 21.60 -11.91 -28.65
C CYS A 497 22.44 -13.17 -28.78
N SER A 498 23.72 -13.11 -28.40
CA SER A 498 24.64 -14.26 -28.44
C SER A 498 24.14 -15.40 -27.53
N TYR A 499 23.74 -15.10 -26.29
CA TYR A 499 23.23 -16.09 -25.36
C TYR A 499 21.91 -16.70 -25.86
N TYR A 500 20.94 -15.88 -26.33
CA TYR A 500 19.65 -16.35 -26.78
C TYR A 500 19.78 -17.24 -28.03
N LEU A 501 20.64 -16.89 -28.97
CA LEU A 501 20.94 -17.72 -30.14
C LEU A 501 21.51 -19.09 -29.74
N GLN A 502 22.49 -19.09 -28.82
CA GLN A 502 23.09 -20.33 -28.33
C GLN A 502 22.07 -21.22 -27.61
N ALA A 503 21.24 -20.62 -26.74
CA ALA A 503 20.22 -21.34 -25.99
C ALA A 503 19.15 -21.92 -26.93
N LEU A 504 18.62 -21.11 -27.87
CA LEU A 504 17.66 -21.59 -28.90
C LEU A 504 18.22 -22.71 -29.74
N THR A 505 19.47 -22.56 -30.24
CA THR A 505 20.14 -23.58 -31.03
C THR A 505 20.24 -24.90 -30.27
N SER A 506 20.57 -24.84 -28.98
CA SER A 506 20.70 -26.01 -28.11
C SER A 506 19.35 -26.69 -27.83
N MET A 507 18.26 -25.93 -27.69
CA MET A 507 16.93 -26.45 -27.34
C MET A 507 16.13 -26.90 -28.51
N LYS A 508 16.15 -26.18 -29.63
CA LYS A 508 15.22 -26.33 -30.76
C LYS A 508 15.89 -26.43 -32.14
N GLY A 509 17.21 -26.22 -32.20
CA GLY A 509 17.97 -26.12 -33.43
C GLY A 509 18.17 -24.69 -33.89
N GLU A 510 19.00 -24.50 -34.91
CA GLU A 510 19.38 -23.17 -35.41
C GLU A 510 18.17 -22.38 -35.92
N PRO A 511 17.94 -21.15 -35.39
CA PRO A 511 16.86 -20.29 -35.83
C PRO A 511 17.11 -19.70 -37.23
N SER A 512 16.06 -19.48 -38.00
CA SER A 512 16.10 -18.70 -39.24
C SER A 512 15.93 -17.24 -38.91
N ILE A 513 16.88 -16.37 -39.34
CA ILE A 513 16.78 -14.94 -39.11
C ILE A 513 16.38 -14.21 -40.38
N ALA A 514 15.41 -13.30 -40.24
CA ALA A 514 14.92 -12.48 -41.35
C ALA A 514 14.68 -11.04 -40.92
N MET A 515 14.65 -10.15 -41.89
CA MET A 515 14.33 -8.73 -41.72
C MET A 515 12.99 -8.45 -42.41
N GLY A 516 12.08 -7.80 -41.71
CA GLY A 516 10.80 -7.36 -42.23
C GLY A 516 10.84 -5.91 -42.74
N GLU A 517 9.67 -5.42 -43.15
CA GLU A 517 9.47 -4.01 -43.48
C GLU A 517 9.60 -3.15 -42.22
N GLU A 518 10.27 -2.01 -42.36
CA GLU A 518 10.47 -1.06 -41.26
C GLU A 518 9.14 -0.48 -40.75
N VAL A 519 9.05 -0.25 -39.46
CA VAL A 519 7.93 0.41 -38.80
C VAL A 519 8.36 1.81 -38.39
N CYS A 520 7.76 2.84 -38.94
CA CYS A 520 8.12 4.24 -38.70
C CYS A 520 9.62 4.54 -38.88
N GLY A 521 10.28 3.80 -39.83
CA GLY A 521 11.74 3.88 -40.07
C GLY A 521 12.59 3.04 -39.14
N PHE A 522 11.99 2.27 -38.23
CA PHE A 522 12.69 1.38 -37.32
C PHE A 522 12.75 -0.06 -37.85
N PRO A 523 13.88 -0.77 -37.62
CA PRO A 523 14.06 -2.12 -38.10
C PRO A 523 13.14 -3.12 -37.42
N VAL A 524 12.64 -4.09 -38.20
CA VAL A 524 11.86 -5.23 -37.70
C VAL A 524 12.66 -6.51 -37.98
N MET A 525 12.99 -7.22 -36.89
CA MET A 525 13.70 -8.49 -36.97
C MET A 525 12.75 -9.66 -36.69
N TRP A 526 12.94 -10.74 -37.42
CA TRP A 526 12.13 -11.96 -37.33
C TRP A 526 12.98 -13.18 -37.04
N VAL A 527 12.52 -14.02 -36.12
CA VAL A 527 13.14 -15.28 -35.74
C VAL A 527 12.18 -16.42 -36.06
N GLY A 528 12.54 -17.25 -37.03
CA GLY A 528 11.76 -18.42 -37.45
C GLY A 528 12.22 -19.63 -36.69
N MET A 529 11.30 -20.32 -36.01
CA MET A 529 11.49 -21.60 -35.32
C MET A 529 10.53 -22.64 -35.92
N ARG A 530 10.59 -23.92 -35.50
CA ARG A 530 9.72 -24.97 -36.00
C ARG A 530 8.23 -24.75 -35.72
N ASP A 531 7.89 -23.97 -34.76
CA ASP A 531 6.54 -23.65 -34.27
C ASP A 531 5.97 -22.35 -34.81
N GLY A 532 6.78 -21.50 -35.47
CA GLY A 532 6.31 -20.24 -36.07
C GLY A 532 7.39 -19.18 -36.15
N TRP A 533 6.94 -17.98 -36.47
CA TRP A 533 7.77 -16.80 -36.60
C TRP A 533 7.51 -15.78 -35.48
N TYR A 534 8.57 -15.27 -34.87
CA TYR A 534 8.55 -14.24 -33.84
C TYR A 534 9.18 -12.98 -34.39
N GLY A 535 8.37 -11.93 -34.57
CA GLY A 535 8.83 -10.66 -35.14
C GLY A 535 8.75 -9.55 -34.11
N HIS A 536 9.73 -8.65 -34.08
CA HIS A 536 9.74 -7.49 -33.21
C HIS A 536 10.38 -6.28 -33.87
N ALA A 537 9.75 -5.11 -33.71
CA ALA A 537 10.37 -3.84 -34.03
C ALA A 537 11.31 -3.42 -32.89
N GLY A 538 12.37 -2.68 -33.17
CA GLY A 538 13.27 -2.18 -32.14
C GLY A 538 13.87 -0.84 -32.50
N LEU A 539 14.26 -0.05 -31.51
CA LEU A 539 14.86 1.27 -31.72
C LEU A 539 16.19 1.21 -32.49
N ASN A 540 16.78 0.03 -32.57
CA ASN A 540 17.86 -0.33 -33.50
C ASN A 540 17.80 -1.83 -33.81
N VAL A 541 18.65 -2.30 -34.75
CA VAL A 541 18.66 -3.69 -35.21
C VAL A 541 18.97 -4.69 -34.07
N THR A 542 19.87 -4.34 -33.18
CA THR A 542 20.26 -5.21 -32.04
C THR A 542 19.09 -5.39 -31.07
N LEU A 543 18.40 -4.30 -30.72
CA LEU A 543 17.23 -4.35 -29.81
C LEU A 543 16.05 -5.11 -30.44
N ALA A 544 15.82 -4.93 -31.75
CA ALA A 544 14.81 -5.69 -32.49
C ALA A 544 15.10 -7.20 -32.46
N LEU A 545 16.35 -7.58 -32.78
CA LEU A 545 16.76 -8.98 -32.76
C LEU A 545 16.74 -9.57 -31.34
N ARG A 546 17.25 -8.83 -30.35
CA ARG A 546 17.24 -9.24 -28.94
C ARG A 546 15.84 -9.63 -28.48
N LYS A 547 14.84 -8.77 -28.76
CA LYS A 547 13.47 -9.00 -28.33
C LYS A 547 12.81 -10.17 -29.08
N ALA A 548 13.03 -10.28 -30.39
CA ALA A 548 12.52 -11.40 -31.20
C ALA A 548 13.10 -12.75 -30.73
N LEU A 549 14.41 -12.80 -30.45
CA LEU A 549 15.08 -13.99 -29.90
C LEU A 549 14.57 -14.34 -28.50
N GLN A 550 14.41 -13.32 -27.63
CA GLN A 550 13.88 -13.49 -26.27
C GLN A 550 12.48 -14.10 -26.29
N GLN A 551 11.59 -13.60 -27.16
CA GLN A 551 10.23 -14.14 -27.33
C GLN A 551 10.23 -15.60 -27.82
N ALA A 552 11.06 -15.91 -28.81
CA ALA A 552 11.23 -17.28 -29.29
C ALA A 552 11.75 -18.23 -28.21
N LEU A 553 12.73 -17.77 -27.42
CA LEU A 553 13.31 -18.56 -26.34
C LEU A 553 12.34 -18.75 -25.18
N LEU A 554 11.59 -17.72 -24.82
CA LEU A 554 10.54 -17.76 -23.79
C LEU A 554 9.43 -18.75 -24.19
N ALA A 555 8.98 -18.70 -25.44
CA ALA A 555 8.02 -19.66 -25.98
C ALA A 555 8.54 -21.10 -25.95
N ALA A 556 9.82 -21.30 -26.30
CA ALA A 556 10.47 -22.61 -26.25
C ALA A 556 10.58 -23.16 -24.81
N GLN A 557 10.83 -22.26 -23.82
CA GLN A 557 10.93 -22.61 -22.40
C GLN A 557 9.57 -23.01 -21.81
N ASN A 558 8.49 -22.35 -22.22
CA ASN A 558 7.15 -22.47 -21.61
C ASN A 558 6.18 -23.34 -22.42
N GLN A 559 6.63 -24.07 -23.46
CA GLN A 559 5.78 -24.86 -24.35
C GLN A 559 4.81 -25.85 -23.67
N SER A 560 5.14 -26.32 -22.45
CA SER A 560 4.28 -27.26 -21.70
C SER A 560 3.18 -26.56 -20.90
N ASP A 561 3.22 -25.24 -20.73
CA ASP A 561 2.45 -24.53 -19.69
C ASP A 561 1.25 -23.75 -20.27
N GLY A 562 0.94 -23.95 -21.56
CA GLY A 562 -0.24 -23.35 -22.21
C GLY A 562 -0.22 -21.82 -22.35
N LEU A 563 0.92 -21.19 -22.07
CA LEU A 563 1.11 -19.75 -22.28
C LEU A 563 1.02 -19.46 -23.79
N HIS A 564 0.09 -18.58 -24.16
CA HIS A 564 -0.17 -18.26 -25.56
C HIS A 564 1.10 -17.70 -26.22
N SER A 565 1.63 -18.46 -27.17
CA SER A 565 2.73 -18.02 -28.02
C SER A 565 2.26 -16.88 -28.94
N GLN A 566 2.99 -15.77 -28.94
CA GLN A 566 2.78 -14.66 -29.89
C GLN A 566 3.36 -14.97 -31.28
N ALA A 567 3.66 -16.23 -31.55
CA ALA A 567 4.18 -16.68 -32.84
C ALA A 567 3.14 -16.52 -33.95
N LEU A 568 3.56 -16.00 -35.09
CA LEU A 568 2.77 -16.08 -36.32
C LEU A 568 2.95 -17.47 -36.98
N ALA A 569 1.84 -18.04 -37.48
CA ALA A 569 1.91 -19.25 -38.25
C ALA A 569 2.78 -19.08 -39.51
N PHE A 570 3.43 -20.15 -39.98
CA PHE A 570 4.25 -20.11 -41.19
C PHE A 570 3.47 -19.63 -42.42
N SER A 571 2.18 -19.91 -42.48
CA SER A 571 1.30 -19.47 -43.57
C SER A 571 1.08 -17.96 -43.62
N SER A 572 1.34 -17.27 -42.50
CA SER A 572 1.18 -15.82 -42.37
C SER A 572 2.47 -15.02 -42.64
N VAL A 573 3.58 -15.71 -42.93
CA VAL A 573 4.88 -15.09 -43.21
C VAL A 573 5.42 -15.65 -44.54
N HIS A 574 5.67 -14.73 -45.48
CA HIS A 574 6.30 -15.07 -46.75
C HIS A 574 7.80 -14.74 -46.70
N LEU A 575 8.62 -15.80 -46.75
CA LEU A 575 10.07 -15.64 -46.71
C LEU A 575 10.60 -15.47 -48.15
N GLU A 576 11.12 -14.29 -48.47
CA GLU A 576 11.86 -14.03 -49.70
C GLU A 576 13.33 -14.39 -49.53
N GLU A 577 13.82 -15.28 -50.41
CA GLU A 577 15.24 -15.56 -50.52
C GLU A 577 15.88 -14.66 -51.59
N ARG A 578 16.43 -13.54 -51.16
CA ARG A 578 17.19 -12.64 -52.04
C ARG A 578 18.66 -13.02 -52.03
N LEU A 579 19.21 -13.33 -53.22
CA LEU A 579 20.63 -13.63 -53.37
C LEU A 579 21.37 -12.41 -53.98
N PRO A 580 22.56 -12.03 -53.47
CA PRO A 580 23.24 -12.57 -52.30
C PRO A 580 22.51 -12.20 -51.00
N LEU A 581 22.61 -13.06 -49.96
CA LEU A 581 22.06 -12.78 -48.64
C LEU A 581 22.67 -11.50 -48.06
N ARG A 582 21.83 -10.66 -47.46
CA ARG A 582 22.29 -9.46 -46.74
C ARG A 582 22.94 -9.88 -45.42
N PHE A 583 24.16 -9.40 -45.19
CA PHE A 583 24.84 -9.55 -43.90
C PHE A 583 24.38 -8.43 -42.95
N VAL A 584 24.11 -8.80 -41.71
CA VAL A 584 23.69 -7.89 -40.65
C VAL A 584 24.61 -8.06 -39.45
N GLU A 585 25.34 -7.00 -39.10
CA GLU A 585 26.17 -6.94 -37.90
C GLU A 585 25.29 -6.60 -36.70
N ILE A 586 25.55 -7.24 -35.56
CA ILE A 586 24.81 -7.01 -34.31
C ILE A 586 25.78 -6.44 -33.26
N PRO A 587 25.93 -5.11 -33.23
CA PRO A 587 26.83 -4.48 -32.27
C PRO A 587 26.31 -4.61 -30.84
N ALA A 588 27.23 -4.56 -29.86
CA ALA A 588 26.92 -4.52 -28.46
C ALA A 588 26.14 -3.24 -28.11
N CYS A 589 25.05 -3.39 -27.35
CA CYS A 589 24.21 -2.27 -26.89
C CYS A 589 24.40 -1.99 -25.38
N GLU A 590 25.16 -2.78 -24.64
CA GLU A 590 25.33 -2.62 -23.20
C GLU A 590 26.05 -1.33 -22.80
N ALA A 591 26.92 -0.80 -23.67
CA ALA A 591 27.65 0.44 -23.43
C ALA A 591 26.89 1.70 -23.87
N THR A 592 25.77 1.55 -24.60
CA THR A 592 24.99 2.68 -25.13
C THR A 592 24.00 3.14 -24.08
N SER A 593 24.06 4.41 -23.71
CA SER A 593 23.11 4.97 -22.74
C SER A 593 21.71 5.07 -23.33
N GLN A 594 20.66 4.98 -22.49
CA GLN A 594 19.27 5.17 -22.92
C GLN A 594 19.05 6.56 -23.57
N HIS A 595 19.82 7.56 -23.15
CA HIS A 595 19.79 8.89 -23.74
C HIS A 595 20.30 8.88 -25.20
N GLU A 596 21.40 8.20 -25.51
CA GLU A 596 21.93 8.07 -26.87
C GLU A 596 20.98 7.27 -27.76
N VAL A 597 20.34 6.21 -27.22
CA VAL A 597 19.33 5.44 -27.94
C VAL A 597 18.14 6.33 -28.30
N LEU A 598 17.66 7.15 -27.35
CA LEU A 598 16.54 8.06 -27.59
C LEU A 598 16.90 9.14 -28.63
N GLN A 599 18.08 9.76 -28.54
CA GLN A 599 18.53 10.75 -29.51
C GLN A 599 18.58 10.18 -30.93
N SER A 600 19.14 8.97 -31.07
CA SER A 600 19.12 8.26 -32.36
C SER A 600 17.71 7.98 -32.86
N ALA A 601 16.82 7.55 -31.97
CA ALA A 601 15.43 7.27 -32.32
C ALA A 601 14.67 8.54 -32.78
N LEU A 602 14.89 9.68 -32.12
CA LEU A 602 14.30 10.96 -32.53
C LEU A 602 14.80 11.39 -33.91
N GLN A 603 16.08 11.15 -34.26
CA GLN A 603 16.60 11.41 -35.60
C GLN A 603 15.91 10.55 -36.68
N VAL A 604 15.69 9.26 -36.39
CA VAL A 604 14.97 8.34 -37.27
C VAL A 604 13.55 8.82 -37.51
N LEU A 605 12.82 9.18 -36.46
CA LEU A 605 11.45 9.69 -36.56
C LEU A 605 11.38 10.96 -37.39
N ASN A 606 12.25 11.93 -37.13
CA ASN A 606 12.29 13.19 -37.91
C ASN A 606 12.59 12.94 -39.39
N SER A 607 13.47 11.96 -39.70
CA SER A 607 13.79 11.58 -41.08
C SER A 607 12.59 10.93 -41.80
N ASN A 608 11.66 10.39 -41.08
CA ASN A 608 10.43 9.76 -41.58
C ASN A 608 9.18 10.66 -41.41
N SER A 609 9.37 11.97 -41.22
CA SER A 609 8.28 12.94 -41.04
C SER A 609 7.30 12.54 -39.92
N THR A 610 7.80 11.91 -38.87
CA THR A 610 7.03 11.51 -37.70
C THR A 610 7.52 12.27 -36.48
N ARG A 611 6.59 12.85 -35.74
CA ARG A 611 6.90 13.59 -34.51
C ARG A 611 6.51 12.77 -33.27
N LEU A 612 7.43 12.71 -32.31
CA LEU A 612 7.15 12.15 -30.99
C LEU A 612 6.59 13.25 -30.08
N LEU A 613 5.43 12.99 -29.49
CA LEU A 613 4.83 13.80 -28.43
C LEU A 613 4.86 13.01 -27.13
N ALA A 614 5.23 13.66 -26.03
CA ALA A 614 5.34 13.03 -24.73
C ALA A 614 4.36 13.64 -23.72
N LEU A 615 3.79 12.78 -22.85
CA LEU A 615 2.91 13.15 -21.74
C LEU A 615 3.52 12.69 -20.43
N ASP A 616 3.32 13.45 -19.37
CA ASP A 616 3.58 13.03 -18.00
C ASP A 616 2.32 12.32 -17.47
N LEU A 617 2.39 11.00 -17.29
CA LEU A 617 1.31 10.15 -16.79
C LEU A 617 1.46 9.81 -15.30
N ALA A 618 2.44 10.39 -14.60
CA ALA A 618 2.62 10.16 -13.18
C ALA A 618 1.60 10.97 -12.35
N VAL A 619 0.35 10.55 -12.43
CA VAL A 619 -0.82 11.19 -11.78
C VAL A 619 -0.90 10.93 -10.28
N GLU A 620 -0.15 9.95 -9.77
CA GLU A 620 -0.07 9.61 -8.35
C GLU A 620 1.35 9.82 -7.81
N PRO A 621 1.51 10.22 -6.53
CA PRO A 621 2.83 10.52 -5.96
C PRO A 621 3.83 9.37 -6.07
N PHE A 622 3.38 8.13 -5.79
CA PHE A 622 4.25 6.95 -5.81
C PHE A 622 4.90 6.72 -7.19
N LEU A 623 4.26 7.13 -8.28
CA LEU A 623 4.80 7.03 -9.65
C LEU A 623 6.01 7.95 -9.92
N LYS A 624 6.47 8.71 -8.91
CA LYS A 624 7.65 9.59 -8.98
C LYS A 624 8.61 9.41 -7.79
N GLU A 625 8.39 8.41 -6.94
CA GLU A 625 9.23 8.22 -5.74
C GLU A 625 10.64 7.73 -6.11
N GLU A 626 10.74 6.57 -6.75
CA GLU A 626 12.02 5.91 -7.06
C GLU A 626 12.31 5.86 -8.57
N ILE A 627 11.31 6.10 -9.41
CA ILE A 627 11.44 6.21 -10.86
C ILE A 627 11.38 7.68 -11.29
N ALA A 628 11.91 7.98 -12.48
CA ALA A 628 11.85 9.34 -13.03
C ALA A 628 10.41 9.77 -13.37
N GLY A 629 9.54 8.81 -13.62
CA GLY A 629 8.13 8.99 -13.90
C GLY A 629 7.56 7.92 -14.81
N VAL A 630 6.31 8.12 -15.19
CA VAL A 630 5.62 7.34 -16.20
C VAL A 630 5.25 8.27 -17.34
N PHE A 631 5.57 7.88 -18.55
CA PHE A 631 5.44 8.71 -19.73
C PHE A 631 4.54 8.06 -20.76
N GLY A 632 3.61 8.85 -21.31
CA GLY A 632 2.86 8.50 -22.49
C GLY A 632 3.58 9.01 -23.73
N VAL A 633 3.68 8.20 -24.77
CA VAL A 633 4.25 8.57 -26.07
C VAL A 633 3.19 8.43 -27.13
N VAL A 634 3.07 9.45 -27.99
CA VAL A 634 2.19 9.47 -29.14
C VAL A 634 3.02 9.79 -30.39
N LEU A 635 2.81 9.07 -31.46
CA LEU A 635 3.45 9.30 -32.75
C LEU A 635 2.46 9.98 -33.69
N ARG A 636 2.84 11.11 -34.26
CA ARG A 636 2.04 11.83 -35.26
C ARG A 636 2.84 12.03 -36.56
N GLU A 637 2.23 11.74 -37.68
CA GLU A 637 2.77 12.12 -38.97
C GLU A 637 2.71 13.66 -39.14
N GLU A 638 3.80 14.27 -39.60
CA GLU A 638 3.78 15.68 -39.97
C GLU A 638 3.03 15.82 -41.28
N GLU A 639 1.90 16.52 -41.26
CA GLU A 639 1.20 16.87 -42.50
C GLU A 639 2.16 17.65 -43.41
N SER A 640 2.40 17.13 -44.61
CA SER A 640 3.17 17.81 -45.65
C SER A 640 2.48 19.16 -45.93
N ARG A 641 3.10 20.28 -45.52
CA ARG A 641 2.65 21.62 -45.85
C ARG A 641 2.84 21.92 -47.32
#